data_7247d0693a997df2c287b2bacc25b0e2
#
_entry.id   7247d0693a997df2c287b2bacc25b0e2
#
_cell.length_a   1.000
_cell.length_b   1.000
_cell.length_c   1.000
_cell.angle_alpha   90.00
_cell.angle_beta   90.00
_cell.angle_gamma   90.00
#
_symmetry.space_group_name_H-M   'P 1'
#
loop_
_entity.id
_entity.type
_entity.pdbx_description
1 polymer ?
#
loop_
_entity_poly.entity_id
_entity_poly.type
_entity_poly.pdbx_seq_one_letter_code
_entity_poly.pdbx_strand_id
1 'polypeptide(L)'
;MSINVFSGARKVLAASVAMAAVLGTVAVTGEAHAAVNTASAAAAFTSPINKFNSSDFVNGIWKTTAGLSVPATTASIAAFKPGTYIKFADGQVRKITKVFKVGVNLSVYVDGALLDGKKVGAPKTVSTVSSAADTSPAPVVPAPEVSKPGSEAPSGISYSASINNFSNSDWLNGVWRKSPGVSIAATDASKSAFKVGVAVKTADGKTRKIIKVQQVGSNLSVFMDGAALDGNIAGAPNKLATQSGSVSTPAPAPNPAPTPTPAPETSVSSGLNNYTNEHWVNGLWRQSAGFTIAATAANQKSFVVGASVKLADGQVRKITKAQLNGSNMSVFLDGATLDSSRHGYPKTVSVISSSGAVETPAPAPAPNPEITPPAGKPGDGSVRLVGVNLSAAGFGAHVALPGVYGKHYSYPEESYYKKYADKGMDLVRLPFVWERIQPKLNTNLESAELARLMQSLDFAQKHGVKVILDLHNYYRYYGKLIGSKDVPIDSFASVWKQIAQKVVNHPAVDGYGLMNEPYSTNGLWPQAAEAAAKAIRTVDGKRWIYIAGDRYSSAYHFPKYNTTLVNSPWMRDPKNNLVYEAHMYLDKDYSGNYADRNEKFAANLGVERVKPFVEWLKANKLRGYIGEHGVPDFSPSAMVAMDNLLSYLRQNCIPMTYWAAGPWWGEYVLSLDTLSGSYRPQLPILTKHAAAANSCTSIGPLQ
;
A
#
# COMPACT_ATOMS: atom_id res chain seq x y z
N MET A 1 35.20 1.58 -0.45
CA MET A 1 34.08 2.42 -0.03
C MET A 1 32.97 1.50 0.41
N SER A 2 32.80 1.38 1.73
CA SER A 2 31.77 0.50 2.32
C SER A 2 30.45 1.21 2.24
N ILE A 3 29.55 0.72 1.40
CA ILE A 3 28.18 1.24 1.27
C ILE A 3 27.33 0.50 2.30
N ASN A 4 26.88 1.23 3.31
CA ASN A 4 25.89 0.77 4.29
C ASN A 4 24.52 0.67 3.64
N VAL A 5 24.12 -0.52 3.20
CA VAL A 5 22.89 -0.77 2.44
C VAL A 5 21.63 -0.96 3.32
N PHE A 6 21.72 -0.84 4.65
CA PHE A 6 20.57 -1.09 5.54
C PHE A 6 20.48 -0.16 6.74
N SER A 7 20.41 1.15 6.54
CA SER A 7 20.20 2.06 7.67
C SER A 7 18.74 2.41 7.98
N GLY A 8 17.78 2.03 7.12
CA GLY A 8 16.37 2.36 7.28
C GLY A 8 15.55 1.47 8.23
N ALA A 9 16.03 0.26 8.53
CA ALA A 9 15.30 -0.68 9.38
C ALA A 9 15.66 -0.61 10.87
N ARG A 10 16.57 0.28 11.26
CA ARG A 10 17.14 0.32 12.63
C ARG A 10 16.29 1.01 13.70
N LYS A 11 15.10 1.52 13.40
CA LYS A 11 14.31 2.28 14.39
C LYS A 11 13.10 1.56 15.01
N VAL A 12 12.83 0.31 14.70
CA VAL A 12 11.62 -0.37 15.23
C VAL A 12 11.92 -1.58 16.13
N LEU A 13 13.15 -2.05 16.27
CA LEU A 13 13.42 -3.33 16.95
C LEU A 13 14.33 -3.26 18.20
N ALA A 14 14.39 -2.14 18.90
CA ALA A 14 15.20 -2.02 20.12
C ALA A 14 14.33 -1.76 21.36
N ALA A 15 13.39 -2.64 21.69
CA ALA A 15 12.81 -2.69 23.04
C ALA A 15 12.08 -4.03 23.28
N SER A 16 12.81 -5.12 23.44
CA SER A 16 12.26 -6.34 24.05
C SER A 16 13.39 -7.29 24.46
N VAL A 17 14.12 -7.00 25.53
CA VAL A 17 14.82 -7.99 26.34
C VAL A 17 14.81 -7.52 27.79
N ALA A 18 14.03 -8.18 28.61
CA ALA A 18 14.25 -8.61 29.98
C ALA A 18 12.89 -8.97 30.62
N MET A 19 12.62 -10.19 30.95
CA MET A 19 12.71 -10.75 32.25
C MET A 19 12.07 -12.14 32.37
N ALA A 20 12.73 -12.92 33.20
CA ALA A 20 12.64 -14.34 33.39
C ALA A 20 11.40 -14.84 34.16
N ALA A 21 11.27 -16.15 34.05
CA ALA A 21 10.39 -17.11 34.65
C ALA A 21 10.03 -16.95 36.15
N VAL A 22 8.76 -17.27 36.47
CA VAL A 22 8.39 -17.97 37.69
C VAL A 22 7.36 -19.04 37.34
N LEU A 23 7.70 -20.28 37.63
CA LEU A 23 6.86 -21.48 37.59
C LEU A 23 5.93 -21.50 38.80
N GLY A 24 4.68 -21.82 38.58
CA GLY A 24 3.71 -22.15 39.62
C GLY A 24 2.66 -23.12 39.08
N THR A 25 2.83 -24.38 39.44
CA THR A 25 1.89 -25.49 39.20
C THR A 25 0.68 -25.39 40.09
N VAL A 26 -0.53 -25.58 39.56
CA VAL A 26 -1.69 -26.11 40.33
C VAL A 26 -2.55 -26.99 39.44
N ALA A 27 -2.98 -28.09 40.02
CA ALA A 27 -3.56 -29.28 39.47
C ALA A 27 -5.02 -29.12 38.98
N VAL A 28 -5.36 -30.03 38.07
CA VAL A 28 -6.69 -30.29 37.50
C VAL A 28 -7.51 -31.15 38.47
N THR A 29 -8.77 -30.79 38.69
CA THR A 29 -9.86 -31.76 38.96
C THR A 29 -11.09 -31.33 38.17
N GLY A 30 -11.60 -32.25 37.37
CA GLY A 30 -12.79 -32.05 36.57
C GLY A 30 -14.05 -32.35 37.31
N GLU A 31 -15.17 -31.83 36.80
CA GLU A 31 -16.45 -32.53 36.70
C GLU A 31 -17.39 -31.78 35.77
N ALA A 32 -18.07 -32.52 34.90
CA ALA A 32 -19.06 -32.02 33.95
C ALA A 32 -20.43 -32.01 34.61
N HIS A 33 -21.26 -31.00 34.29
CA HIS A 33 -22.71 -31.18 34.06
C HIS A 33 -23.38 -30.00 33.35
N ALA A 34 -24.13 -30.37 32.39
CA ALA A 34 -25.34 -29.87 31.70
C ALA A 34 -25.79 -28.41 31.75
N ALA A 35 -26.21 -27.98 30.56
CA ALA A 35 -26.77 -26.69 30.15
C ALA A 35 -28.06 -26.28 30.88
N VAL A 36 -28.15 -24.96 31.19
CA VAL A 36 -29.40 -24.19 31.16
C VAL A 36 -29.09 -22.79 30.63
N ASN A 37 -29.81 -22.39 29.59
CA ASN A 37 -29.80 -21.06 28.98
C ASN A 37 -30.35 -20.03 29.96
N THR A 38 -29.48 -19.14 30.42
CA THR A 38 -29.86 -17.80 30.89
C THR A 38 -28.76 -16.85 30.46
N ALA A 39 -29.12 -15.79 29.75
CA ALA A 39 -28.22 -14.74 29.34
C ALA A 39 -27.56 -14.09 30.57
N SER A 40 -26.42 -14.62 30.99
CA SER A 40 -25.57 -14.02 32.02
C SER A 40 -24.83 -12.82 31.39
N ALA A 41 -24.98 -11.65 32.00
CA ALA A 41 -24.17 -10.50 31.76
C ALA A 41 -22.68 -10.94 31.80
N ALA A 42 -21.96 -10.83 30.70
CA ALA A 42 -20.55 -11.21 30.62
C ALA A 42 -19.78 -10.46 31.73
N ALA A 43 -19.11 -11.21 32.59
CA ALA A 43 -18.31 -10.63 33.68
C ALA A 43 -17.27 -9.64 33.09
N ALA A 44 -17.16 -8.46 33.68
CA ALA A 44 -16.24 -7.43 33.24
C ALA A 44 -14.80 -7.95 33.30
N PHE A 45 -14.11 -7.95 32.15
CA PHE A 45 -12.70 -8.33 32.07
C PHE A 45 -11.81 -7.12 32.35
N THR A 46 -10.85 -7.25 33.26
CA THR A 46 -9.92 -6.19 33.64
C THR A 46 -8.50 -6.58 33.24
N SER A 47 -7.77 -5.65 32.59
CA SER A 47 -6.39 -5.82 32.20
C SER A 47 -5.50 -4.66 32.70
N PRO A 48 -4.27 -4.94 33.17
CA PRO A 48 -3.29 -3.88 33.40
C PRO A 48 -2.90 -3.21 32.09
N ILE A 49 -2.58 -1.92 32.15
CA ILE A 49 -1.97 -1.20 31.03
C ILE A 49 -0.47 -1.40 31.10
N ASN A 50 0.17 -1.68 29.95
CA ASN A 50 1.60 -1.93 29.88
C ASN A 50 2.42 -0.71 30.32
N LYS A 51 3.38 -0.92 31.24
CA LYS A 51 4.21 0.15 31.76
C LYS A 51 5.43 0.39 30.85
N PHE A 52 5.29 1.24 29.84
CA PHE A 52 6.44 1.71 29.06
C PHE A 52 6.25 3.13 28.54
N ASN A 53 7.38 3.81 28.33
CA ASN A 53 7.46 5.13 27.73
C ASN A 53 8.39 5.09 26.51
N SER A 54 8.04 5.80 25.47
CA SER A 54 8.82 5.92 24.23
C SER A 54 8.51 7.24 23.52
N SER A 55 9.03 7.42 22.30
CA SER A 55 8.58 8.51 21.41
C SER A 55 7.07 8.54 21.24
N ASP A 56 6.43 7.37 21.19
CA ASP A 56 5.02 7.22 20.83
C ASP A 56 4.09 6.98 22.03
N PHE A 57 4.65 6.60 23.18
CA PHE A 57 3.87 6.22 24.37
C PHE A 57 4.27 7.01 25.61
N VAL A 58 3.27 7.25 26.48
CA VAL A 58 3.47 7.64 27.89
C VAL A 58 2.66 6.71 28.78
N ASN A 59 3.34 5.96 29.69
CA ASN A 59 2.73 4.97 30.56
C ASN A 59 1.79 3.99 29.83
N GLY A 60 2.19 3.53 28.62
CA GLY A 60 1.41 2.60 27.81
C GLY A 60 0.24 3.21 27.03
N ILE A 61 0.07 4.53 27.08
CA ILE A 61 -0.94 5.28 26.31
C ILE A 61 -0.27 5.93 25.10
N TRP A 62 -0.89 5.83 23.92
CA TRP A 62 -0.43 6.47 22.70
C TRP A 62 -0.49 8.00 22.81
N LYS A 63 0.57 8.69 22.36
CA LYS A 63 0.65 10.17 22.37
C LYS A 63 -0.08 10.83 21.22
N THR A 64 -0.26 10.13 20.10
CA THR A 64 -0.76 10.69 18.85
C THR A 64 -2.15 10.21 18.45
N THR A 65 -2.65 9.15 19.10
CA THR A 65 -3.97 8.56 18.85
C THR A 65 -4.63 8.14 20.16
N ALA A 66 -5.97 8.11 20.21
CA ALA A 66 -6.69 7.59 21.36
C ALA A 66 -6.52 6.07 21.44
N GLY A 67 -5.59 5.60 22.26
CA GLY A 67 -5.29 4.17 22.36
C GLY A 67 -4.34 3.85 23.50
N LEU A 68 -4.27 2.57 23.82
CA LEU A 68 -3.48 2.03 24.93
C LEU A 68 -2.87 0.68 24.53
N SER A 69 -1.88 0.25 25.29
CA SER A 69 -1.26 -1.05 25.17
C SER A 69 -1.50 -1.90 26.41
N VAL A 70 -1.98 -3.12 26.23
CA VAL A 70 -2.18 -4.10 27.30
C VAL A 70 -1.46 -5.42 26.95
N PRO A 71 -1.22 -6.33 27.92
CA PRO A 71 -0.66 -7.65 27.61
C PRO A 71 -1.59 -8.45 26.67
N ALA A 72 -1.03 -9.08 25.64
CA ALA A 72 -1.75 -9.90 24.68
C ALA A 72 -1.96 -11.33 25.19
N THR A 73 -2.72 -11.50 26.25
CA THR A 73 -3.15 -12.80 26.77
C THR A 73 -4.36 -13.35 26.01
N THR A 74 -4.63 -14.66 26.09
CA THR A 74 -5.85 -15.22 25.49
C THR A 74 -7.11 -14.51 25.97
N ALA A 75 -7.16 -14.17 27.27
CA ALA A 75 -8.28 -13.46 27.86
C ALA A 75 -8.43 -12.03 27.35
N SER A 76 -7.32 -11.24 27.25
CA SER A 76 -7.39 -9.88 26.73
C SER A 76 -7.74 -9.83 25.25
N ILE A 77 -7.24 -10.77 24.44
CA ILE A 77 -7.59 -10.89 23.02
C ILE A 77 -9.08 -11.24 22.85
N ALA A 78 -9.61 -12.10 23.72
CA ALA A 78 -11.03 -12.46 23.69
C ALA A 78 -11.95 -11.32 24.14
N ALA A 79 -11.51 -10.51 25.12
CA ALA A 79 -12.32 -9.47 25.75
C ALA A 79 -12.28 -8.12 24.99
N PHE A 80 -11.11 -7.69 24.50
CA PHE A 80 -10.98 -6.42 23.80
C PHE A 80 -11.21 -6.62 22.29
N LYS A 81 -12.44 -6.40 21.86
CA LYS A 81 -12.84 -6.48 20.43
C LYS A 81 -13.39 -5.14 19.96
N PRO A 82 -13.25 -4.79 18.68
CA PRO A 82 -13.95 -3.63 18.13
C PRO A 82 -15.44 -3.70 18.42
N GLY A 83 -15.99 -2.58 18.88
CA GLY A 83 -17.39 -2.49 19.32
C GLY A 83 -17.62 -2.64 20.82
N THR A 84 -16.70 -3.26 21.58
CA THR A 84 -16.76 -3.38 23.05
C THR A 84 -16.47 -2.02 23.70
N TYR A 85 -17.10 -1.75 24.84
CA TYR A 85 -16.81 -0.57 25.64
C TYR A 85 -15.81 -0.90 26.75
N ILE A 86 -14.89 0.03 27.01
CA ILE A 86 -13.91 -0.07 28.11
C ILE A 86 -13.98 1.16 29.01
N LYS A 87 -13.83 0.94 30.31
CA LYS A 87 -13.80 1.96 31.34
C LYS A 87 -12.36 2.15 31.82
N PHE A 88 -11.90 3.39 31.82
CA PHE A 88 -10.59 3.81 32.32
C PHE A 88 -10.66 4.19 33.82
N ALA A 89 -9.47 4.31 34.42
CA ALA A 89 -9.30 4.64 35.83
C ALA A 89 -9.85 6.04 36.23
N ASP A 90 -10.01 6.93 35.30
CA ASP A 90 -10.60 8.25 35.48
C ASP A 90 -12.13 8.29 35.29
N GLY A 91 -12.74 7.11 35.13
CA GLY A 91 -14.17 6.95 34.93
C GLY A 91 -14.67 7.06 33.50
N GLN A 92 -13.81 7.49 32.56
CA GLN A 92 -14.20 7.57 31.15
C GLN A 92 -14.54 6.18 30.59
N VAL A 93 -15.62 6.10 29.83
CA VAL A 93 -16.02 4.92 29.06
C VAL A 93 -15.88 5.23 27.60
N ARG A 94 -15.16 4.36 26.88
CA ARG A 94 -14.82 4.53 25.46
C ARG A 94 -15.10 3.25 24.68
N LYS A 95 -15.56 3.39 23.45
CA LYS A 95 -15.77 2.26 22.54
C LYS A 95 -14.47 1.88 21.84
N ILE A 96 -14.14 0.59 21.82
CA ILE A 96 -13.00 0.08 21.06
C ILE A 96 -13.30 0.19 19.57
N THR A 97 -12.45 0.88 18.84
CA THR A 97 -12.57 1.06 17.38
C THR A 97 -11.71 0.06 16.63
N LYS A 98 -10.55 -0.32 17.21
CA LYS A 98 -9.56 -1.17 16.54
C LYS A 98 -8.65 -1.85 17.56
N VAL A 99 -8.23 -3.08 17.25
CA VAL A 99 -7.33 -3.87 18.12
C VAL A 99 -6.29 -4.57 17.26
N PHE A 100 -5.02 -4.53 17.69
CA PHE A 100 -3.90 -5.23 17.04
C PHE A 100 -3.03 -5.94 18.06
N LYS A 101 -2.64 -7.16 17.76
CA LYS A 101 -1.60 -7.87 18.49
C LYS A 101 -0.23 -7.53 17.91
N VAL A 102 0.68 -7.05 18.76
CA VAL A 102 2.07 -6.74 18.41
C VAL A 102 2.99 -7.51 19.38
N GLY A 103 3.46 -8.67 18.97
CA GLY A 103 4.24 -9.56 19.83
C GLY A 103 3.43 -9.98 21.06
N VAL A 104 3.97 -9.68 22.26
CA VAL A 104 3.32 -9.95 23.55
C VAL A 104 2.34 -8.88 23.99
N ASN A 105 2.12 -7.84 23.19
CA ASN A 105 1.26 -6.71 23.50
C ASN A 105 0.04 -6.65 22.59
N LEU A 106 -1.06 -6.11 23.11
CA LEU A 106 -2.28 -5.81 22.39
C LEU A 106 -2.47 -4.29 22.37
N SER A 107 -2.40 -3.68 21.21
CA SER A 107 -2.72 -2.26 21.00
C SER A 107 -4.23 -2.11 20.81
N VAL A 108 -4.86 -1.38 21.70
CA VAL A 108 -6.31 -1.16 21.72
C VAL A 108 -6.57 0.31 21.44
N TYR A 109 -7.26 0.60 20.35
CA TYR A 109 -7.66 1.96 19.97
C TYR A 109 -9.11 2.20 20.32
N VAL A 110 -9.40 3.40 20.79
CA VAL A 110 -10.73 3.79 21.24
C VAL A 110 -11.20 5.05 20.54
N ASP A 111 -12.51 5.30 20.60
CA ASP A 111 -13.09 6.54 20.08
C ASP A 111 -12.75 7.75 20.98
N GLY A 112 -13.03 8.94 20.44
CA GLY A 112 -12.89 10.20 21.17
C GLY A 112 -11.49 10.82 21.15
N ALA A 113 -11.25 11.76 22.07
CA ALA A 113 -10.02 12.53 22.15
C ALA A 113 -8.84 11.69 22.69
N LEU A 114 -7.62 12.20 22.52
CA LEU A 114 -6.40 11.60 23.08
C LEU A 114 -6.54 11.34 24.58
N LEU A 115 -5.99 10.21 25.00
CA LEU A 115 -5.96 9.83 26.40
C LEU A 115 -4.77 10.48 27.10
N ASP A 116 -4.95 10.95 28.34
CA ASP A 116 -3.86 11.44 29.16
C ASP A 116 -3.14 10.27 29.87
N GLY A 117 -1.95 9.89 29.38
CA GLY A 117 -1.18 8.78 29.94
C GLY A 117 -0.74 8.94 31.39
N LYS A 118 -0.73 10.17 31.94
CA LYS A 118 -0.49 10.40 33.37
C LYS A 118 -1.76 10.11 34.20
N LYS A 119 -2.95 10.33 33.63
CA LYS A 119 -4.23 10.10 34.29
C LYS A 119 -4.73 8.67 34.15
N VAL A 120 -4.62 8.06 32.98
CA VAL A 120 -5.22 6.73 32.71
C VAL A 120 -4.21 5.63 32.40
N GLY A 121 -2.93 5.95 32.17
CA GLY A 121 -1.86 4.99 31.85
C GLY A 121 -1.37 4.19 33.06
N ALA A 122 -0.43 3.25 32.82
CA ALA A 122 0.15 2.43 33.87
C ALA A 122 0.66 3.26 35.07
N PRO A 123 0.49 2.75 36.31
CA PRO A 123 0.15 1.36 36.69
C PRO A 123 -1.34 1.04 36.75
N LYS A 124 -2.21 1.81 36.15
CA LYS A 124 -3.64 1.64 36.19
C LYS A 124 -4.11 0.52 35.27
N THR A 125 -5.38 0.13 35.43
CA THR A 125 -6.04 -0.92 34.67
C THR A 125 -7.16 -0.35 33.81
N VAL A 126 -7.60 -1.13 32.83
CA VAL A 126 -8.76 -0.87 32.01
C VAL A 126 -9.71 -2.07 32.06
N SER A 127 -11.01 -1.86 32.13
CA SER A 127 -12.00 -2.92 32.24
C SER A 127 -13.04 -2.84 31.13
N THR A 128 -13.50 -3.99 30.61
CA THR A 128 -14.65 -4.03 29.71
C THR A 128 -15.95 -3.74 30.48
N VAL A 129 -16.87 -3.02 29.82
CA VAL A 129 -18.21 -2.72 30.34
C VAL A 129 -19.28 -3.01 29.29
N SER A 130 -20.51 -3.30 29.74
CA SER A 130 -21.59 -3.77 28.87
C SER A 130 -22.20 -2.69 27.97
N SER A 131 -22.12 -1.42 28.39
CA SER A 131 -22.68 -0.29 27.63
C SER A 131 -21.97 1.04 27.94
N ALA A 132 -22.25 2.07 27.13
CA ALA A 132 -21.77 3.43 27.36
C ALA A 132 -22.39 4.09 28.63
N ALA A 133 -23.44 3.50 29.19
CA ALA A 133 -24.22 4.06 30.32
C ALA A 133 -23.67 3.68 31.70
N ASP A 134 -22.59 2.88 31.79
CA ASP A 134 -21.99 2.42 33.07
C ASP A 134 -21.14 3.51 33.76
N THR A 135 -21.65 4.73 33.83
CA THR A 135 -21.05 5.81 34.62
C THR A 135 -21.78 5.92 35.97
N SER A 136 -21.09 5.56 37.05
CA SER A 136 -21.56 5.87 38.41
C SER A 136 -21.56 7.39 38.64
N PRO A 137 -22.56 7.99 39.27
CA PRO A 137 -22.79 9.44 39.23
C PRO A 137 -21.90 10.23 40.19
N ALA A 138 -21.44 11.40 39.74
CA ALA A 138 -21.00 12.48 40.60
C ALA A 138 -22.22 13.37 40.95
N PRO A 139 -22.22 14.12 42.09
CA PRO A 139 -23.41 14.60 42.77
C PRO A 139 -24.18 15.69 42.02
N VAL A 140 -25.48 15.61 42.18
CA VAL A 140 -26.53 16.42 41.56
C VAL A 140 -26.57 17.83 42.15
N VAL A 141 -26.63 18.84 41.30
CA VAL A 141 -27.19 20.17 41.61
C VAL A 141 -28.45 20.32 40.75
N PRO A 142 -29.59 20.82 41.35
CA PRO A 142 -30.89 20.64 40.74
C PRO A 142 -31.18 21.53 39.53
N ALA A 143 -31.90 20.94 38.58
CA ALA A 143 -32.42 21.60 37.39
C ALA A 143 -33.67 22.43 37.68
N PRO A 144 -33.96 23.49 36.95
CA PRO A 144 -35.30 24.07 36.91
C PRO A 144 -36.14 23.38 35.81
N GLU A 145 -37.42 23.35 36.13
CA GLU A 145 -38.50 22.58 35.55
C GLU A 145 -38.75 22.75 34.04
N VAL A 146 -39.24 21.65 33.49
CA VAL A 146 -39.77 21.49 32.13
C VAL A 146 -41.25 21.92 32.14
N SER A 147 -41.66 22.81 31.29
CA SER A 147 -43.03 22.96 30.83
C SER A 147 -43.17 22.58 29.36
N LYS A 148 -44.15 21.67 29.10
CA LYS A 148 -44.57 21.11 27.81
C LYS A 148 -45.96 21.71 27.47
N PRO A 149 -46.47 21.52 26.26
CA PRO A 149 -46.21 22.10 24.95
C PRO A 149 -47.42 22.89 24.44
N GLY A 150 -47.22 23.79 23.53
CA GLY A 150 -48.28 24.44 22.76
C GLY A 150 -47.85 24.54 21.27
N SER A 151 -48.74 24.13 20.43
CA SER A 151 -48.69 24.10 19.01
C SER A 151 -48.53 25.48 18.35
N GLU A 152 -47.96 25.48 17.22
CA GLU A 152 -48.05 26.37 16.05
C GLU A 152 -46.69 26.92 15.60
N ALA A 153 -46.39 26.66 14.35
CA ALA A 153 -45.21 27.16 13.66
C ALA A 153 -45.32 28.68 13.46
N PRO A 154 -44.24 29.41 13.79
CA PRO A 154 -43.98 30.69 13.15
C PRO A 154 -42.75 30.54 12.25
N SER A 155 -42.92 31.03 11.02
CA SER A 155 -41.88 31.33 10.07
C SER A 155 -40.79 32.18 10.73
N GLY A 156 -39.50 31.70 10.65
CA GLY A 156 -38.36 32.57 10.93
C GLY A 156 -37.52 32.19 12.17
N ILE A 157 -37.25 30.93 12.43
CA ILE A 157 -36.30 30.56 13.50
C ILE A 157 -34.89 30.51 12.92
N SER A 158 -34.08 31.53 13.28
CA SER A 158 -32.64 31.48 13.06
C SER A 158 -32.00 30.63 14.16
N TYR A 159 -31.40 29.51 13.78
CA TYR A 159 -30.58 28.71 14.69
C TYR A 159 -29.23 29.40 14.91
N SER A 160 -28.76 29.47 16.16
CA SER A 160 -27.46 30.03 16.47
C SER A 160 -26.60 29.09 17.31
N ALA A 161 -25.32 28.98 17.00
CA ALA A 161 -24.33 28.20 17.74
C ALA A 161 -23.18 29.07 18.20
N SER A 162 -22.67 28.84 19.41
CA SER A 162 -21.49 29.51 19.93
C SER A 162 -20.24 29.04 19.16
N ILE A 163 -19.34 29.96 18.80
CA ILE A 163 -18.06 29.65 18.20
C ILE A 163 -17.14 29.09 19.28
N ASN A 164 -16.45 27.99 18.97
CA ASN A 164 -15.56 27.32 19.90
C ASN A 164 -14.35 28.21 20.24
N ASN A 165 -14.05 28.34 21.52
CA ASN A 165 -12.93 29.20 21.95
C ASN A 165 -11.63 28.40 22.00
N PHE A 166 -10.89 28.39 20.89
CA PHE A 166 -9.53 27.87 20.84
C PHE A 166 -8.66 28.59 19.79
N SER A 167 -7.36 28.62 20.03
CA SER A 167 -6.37 29.19 19.13
C SER A 167 -5.18 28.26 18.94
N ASN A 168 -4.68 28.21 17.70
CA ASN A 168 -3.46 27.50 17.32
C ASN A 168 -2.87 28.12 16.03
N SER A 169 -1.96 27.43 15.33
CA SER A 169 -1.36 27.90 14.08
C SER A 169 -2.40 28.26 13.02
N ASP A 170 -3.51 27.55 12.97
CA ASP A 170 -4.52 27.67 11.90
C ASP A 170 -5.80 28.38 12.34
N TRP A 171 -6.07 28.46 13.63
CA TRP A 171 -7.29 29.02 14.21
C TRP A 171 -6.99 30.16 15.19
N LEU A 172 -7.82 31.18 15.23
CA LEU A 172 -7.79 32.26 16.22
C LEU A 172 -9.21 32.43 16.79
N ASN A 173 -9.38 32.15 18.10
CA ASN A 173 -10.68 32.21 18.78
C ASN A 173 -11.78 31.45 18.03
N GLY A 174 -11.44 30.27 17.47
CA GLY A 174 -12.35 29.42 16.70
C GLY A 174 -12.66 29.89 15.29
N VAL A 175 -11.93 30.88 14.78
CA VAL A 175 -11.97 31.34 13.37
C VAL A 175 -10.76 30.84 12.62
N TRP A 176 -10.97 30.33 11.41
CA TRP A 176 -9.91 29.85 10.53
C TRP A 176 -9.13 31.01 9.93
N ARG A 177 -7.79 30.98 10.04
CA ARG A 177 -6.93 32.12 9.64
C ARG A 177 -6.79 32.32 8.13
N LYS A 178 -7.02 31.29 7.34
CA LYS A 178 -6.71 31.28 5.89
C LYS A 178 -7.93 31.47 4.98
N SER A 179 -9.15 31.34 5.51
CA SER A 179 -10.40 31.49 4.75
C SER A 179 -11.57 31.78 5.72
N PRO A 180 -12.72 32.28 5.23
CA PRO A 180 -13.87 32.58 6.11
C PRO A 180 -14.47 31.26 6.63
N GLY A 181 -14.04 30.85 7.81
CA GLY A 181 -14.49 29.62 8.46
C GLY A 181 -14.54 29.78 9.98
N VAL A 182 -15.50 29.14 10.60
CA VAL A 182 -15.65 29.10 12.06
C VAL A 182 -15.85 27.67 12.54
N SER A 183 -15.42 27.40 13.76
CA SER A 183 -15.62 26.11 14.44
C SER A 183 -16.71 26.26 15.50
N ILE A 184 -17.71 25.38 15.47
CA ILE A 184 -18.79 25.29 16.42
C ILE A 184 -18.93 23.85 16.95
N ALA A 185 -19.70 23.59 17.99
CA ALA A 185 -19.95 22.23 18.46
C ALA A 185 -20.77 21.43 17.42
N ALA A 186 -20.38 20.17 17.18
CA ALA A 186 -21.04 19.28 16.21
C ALA A 186 -22.24 18.54 16.87
N THR A 187 -23.26 19.28 17.29
CA THR A 187 -24.52 18.72 17.75
C THR A 187 -25.42 18.35 16.55
N ASP A 188 -26.42 17.50 16.76
CA ASP A 188 -27.38 17.15 15.70
C ASP A 188 -28.16 18.39 15.22
N ALA A 189 -28.47 19.32 16.14
CA ALA A 189 -29.09 20.60 15.81
C ALA A 189 -28.16 21.46 14.93
N SER A 190 -26.87 21.59 15.28
CA SER A 190 -25.91 22.35 14.44
C SER A 190 -25.67 21.73 13.07
N LYS A 191 -25.58 20.39 13.00
CA LYS A 191 -25.46 19.66 11.72
C LYS A 191 -26.70 19.82 10.83
N SER A 192 -27.87 19.89 11.45
CA SER A 192 -29.13 20.12 10.72
C SER A 192 -29.26 21.54 10.21
N ALA A 193 -28.85 22.52 11.02
CA ALA A 193 -29.02 23.95 10.73
C ALA A 193 -27.95 24.51 9.76
N PHE A 194 -26.68 24.15 9.94
CA PHE A 194 -25.58 24.68 9.14
C PHE A 194 -25.25 23.73 7.97
N LYS A 195 -26.02 23.81 6.90
CA LYS A 195 -25.81 23.04 5.64
C LYS A 195 -25.26 23.95 4.56
N VAL A 196 -24.56 23.33 3.58
CA VAL A 196 -24.13 24.05 2.40
C VAL A 196 -25.31 24.74 1.71
N GLY A 197 -25.14 26.00 1.35
CA GLY A 197 -26.18 26.82 0.75
C GLY A 197 -26.95 27.72 1.72
N VAL A 198 -26.93 27.41 3.03
CA VAL A 198 -27.61 28.23 4.05
C VAL A 198 -26.90 29.57 4.24
N ALA A 199 -27.67 30.64 4.34
CA ALA A 199 -27.16 31.98 4.68
C ALA A 199 -26.95 32.08 6.18
N VAL A 200 -25.81 32.62 6.60
CA VAL A 200 -25.43 32.83 7.98
C VAL A 200 -24.96 34.26 8.22
N LYS A 201 -25.27 34.80 9.39
CA LYS A 201 -24.76 36.08 9.84
C LYS A 201 -23.56 35.89 10.74
N THR A 202 -22.45 36.52 10.40
CA THR A 202 -21.21 36.53 11.17
C THR A 202 -21.14 37.76 12.07
N ALA A 203 -20.30 37.72 13.10
CA ALA A 203 -20.23 38.81 14.10
C ALA A 203 -19.69 40.14 13.54
N ASP A 204 -19.05 40.13 12.34
CA ASP A 204 -18.69 41.32 11.59
C ASP A 204 -19.89 41.99 10.88
N GLY A 205 -21.11 41.54 11.18
CA GLY A 205 -22.36 42.06 10.67
C GLY A 205 -22.73 41.60 9.24
N LYS A 206 -21.86 40.83 8.56
CA LYS A 206 -22.07 40.39 7.19
C LYS A 206 -22.87 39.12 7.12
N THR A 207 -23.70 39.01 6.09
CA THR A 207 -24.36 37.76 5.71
C THR A 207 -23.51 37.04 4.69
N ARG A 208 -23.27 35.76 4.93
CA ARG A 208 -22.43 34.85 4.10
C ARG A 208 -23.16 33.58 3.82
N LYS A 209 -22.86 32.96 2.69
CA LYS A 209 -23.43 31.66 2.33
C LYS A 209 -22.45 30.52 2.76
N ILE A 210 -22.95 29.49 3.38
CA ILE A 210 -22.15 28.32 3.71
C ILE A 210 -21.77 27.58 2.44
N ILE A 211 -20.47 27.41 2.21
CA ILE A 211 -19.92 26.74 1.02
C ILE A 211 -19.37 25.35 1.36
N LYS A 212 -19.01 25.13 2.63
CA LYS A 212 -18.49 23.82 3.09
C LYS A 212 -18.76 23.64 4.58
N VAL A 213 -19.12 22.41 4.95
CA VAL A 213 -19.24 22.00 6.35
C VAL A 213 -18.43 20.70 6.53
N GLN A 214 -17.64 20.64 7.58
CA GLN A 214 -16.78 19.47 7.86
C GLN A 214 -16.78 19.18 9.35
N GLN A 215 -17.13 17.95 9.73
CA GLN A 215 -17.02 17.52 11.12
C GLN A 215 -15.61 17.00 11.39
N VAL A 216 -15.00 17.47 12.48
CA VAL A 216 -13.72 17.00 12.98
C VAL A 216 -13.86 16.72 14.47
N GLY A 217 -14.00 15.47 14.84
CA GLY A 217 -14.32 15.06 16.21
C GLY A 217 -15.67 15.62 16.68
N SER A 218 -15.67 16.29 17.84
CA SER A 218 -16.84 16.98 18.42
C SER A 218 -17.10 18.36 17.81
N ASN A 219 -16.32 18.80 16.83
CA ASN A 219 -16.43 20.12 16.25
C ASN A 219 -16.97 20.06 14.82
N LEU A 220 -17.74 21.08 14.45
CA LEU A 220 -18.23 21.33 13.11
C LEU A 220 -17.55 22.59 12.57
N SER A 221 -16.71 22.43 11.58
CA SER A 221 -16.09 23.56 10.87
C SER A 221 -17.01 24.00 9.73
N VAL A 222 -17.47 25.24 9.79
CA VAL A 222 -18.39 25.85 8.83
C VAL A 222 -17.63 26.91 8.04
N PHE A 223 -17.46 26.66 6.75
CA PHE A 223 -16.77 27.57 5.83
C PHE A 223 -17.79 28.30 4.97
N MET A 224 -17.53 29.56 4.72
CA MET A 224 -18.45 30.49 4.07
C MET A 224 -17.78 31.14 2.86
N ASP A 225 -18.55 31.77 2.02
CA ASP A 225 -18.05 32.61 0.94
C ASP A 225 -17.49 33.97 1.47
N GLY A 226 -16.76 34.67 0.62
CA GLY A 226 -16.21 36.01 0.92
C GLY A 226 -14.77 35.99 1.45
N ALA A 227 -14.34 37.12 2.02
CA ALA A 227 -12.99 37.28 2.58
C ALA A 227 -12.85 36.60 3.94
N ALA A 228 -11.61 36.27 4.32
CA ALA A 228 -11.29 35.72 5.62
C ALA A 228 -11.84 36.56 6.77
N LEU A 229 -12.22 35.89 7.84
CA LEU A 229 -12.72 36.53 9.04
C LEU A 229 -11.57 36.91 9.98
N ASP A 230 -11.67 38.02 10.66
CA ASP A 230 -10.77 38.36 11.77
C ASP A 230 -11.22 37.59 13.03
N GLY A 231 -10.39 36.71 13.57
CA GLY A 231 -10.70 35.94 14.75
C GLY A 231 -10.88 36.76 16.04
N ASN A 232 -10.34 37.99 16.10
CA ASN A 232 -10.55 38.88 17.23
C ASN A 232 -11.93 39.56 17.18
N ILE A 233 -12.51 39.71 15.98
CA ILE A 233 -13.81 40.35 15.74
C ILE A 233 -14.92 39.28 15.64
N ALA A 234 -14.69 38.25 14.87
CA ALA A 234 -15.69 37.25 14.49
C ALA A 234 -15.61 35.94 15.28
N GLY A 235 -14.55 35.74 16.06
CA GLY A 235 -14.35 34.52 16.86
C GLY A 235 -15.08 34.51 18.20
N ALA A 236 -14.84 33.50 19.02
CA ALA A 236 -15.42 33.42 20.35
C ALA A 236 -15.13 34.68 21.19
N PRO A 237 -16.11 35.18 21.98
CA PRO A 237 -17.34 34.50 22.42
C PRO A 237 -18.58 34.68 21.50
N ASN A 238 -18.40 35.09 20.26
CA ASN A 238 -19.49 35.32 19.33
C ASN A 238 -20.24 34.03 18.94
N LYS A 239 -21.35 34.20 18.25
CA LYS A 239 -22.21 33.13 17.74
C LYS A 239 -22.30 33.22 16.20
N LEU A 240 -22.43 32.06 15.55
CA LEU A 240 -22.83 31.94 14.15
C LEU A 240 -24.34 31.69 14.09
N ALA A 241 -25.10 32.48 13.35
CA ALA A 241 -26.55 32.35 13.25
C ALA A 241 -26.98 32.14 11.78
N THR A 242 -27.96 31.23 11.56
CA THR A 242 -28.60 31.07 10.24
C THR A 242 -29.60 32.22 10.04
N GLN A 243 -29.73 32.65 8.77
CA GLN A 243 -30.76 33.63 8.41
C GLN A 243 -31.87 32.98 7.57
N SER A 244 -33.13 33.26 7.93
CA SER A 244 -34.28 32.91 7.09
C SER A 244 -34.44 33.99 6.02
N GLY A 245 -34.14 33.67 4.80
CA GLY A 245 -34.36 34.54 3.66
C GLY A 245 -34.86 33.73 2.48
N SER A 246 -36.09 33.98 2.06
CA SER A 246 -36.62 33.53 0.80
C SER A 246 -35.75 34.08 -0.32
N VAL A 247 -35.12 33.18 -1.10
CA VAL A 247 -34.51 33.58 -2.38
C VAL A 247 -35.66 33.82 -3.35
N SER A 248 -35.96 35.08 -3.63
CA SER A 248 -36.81 35.49 -4.75
C SER A 248 -36.07 35.15 -6.05
N THR A 249 -36.62 34.23 -6.82
CA THR A 249 -36.27 33.99 -8.21
C THR A 249 -36.64 35.25 -9.02
N PRO A 250 -35.77 35.79 -9.86
CA PRO A 250 -36.15 36.82 -10.82
C PRO A 250 -37.04 36.21 -11.91
N ALA A 251 -38.11 36.91 -12.25
CA ALA A 251 -39.03 36.56 -13.34
C ALA A 251 -38.31 36.51 -14.71
N PRO A 252 -38.68 35.61 -15.61
CA PRO A 252 -38.04 35.49 -16.92
C PRO A 252 -38.41 36.66 -17.84
N ALA A 253 -37.39 37.21 -18.49
CA ALA A 253 -37.54 38.19 -19.58
C ALA A 253 -38.07 37.50 -20.85
N PRO A 254 -38.83 38.22 -21.75
CA PRO A 254 -39.50 37.58 -22.85
C PRO A 254 -38.56 37.13 -23.97
N ASN A 255 -38.92 36.01 -24.54
CA ASN A 255 -38.25 35.21 -25.56
C ASN A 255 -38.12 35.96 -26.92
N PRO A 256 -36.96 35.99 -27.57
CA PRO A 256 -36.88 36.23 -29.01
C PRO A 256 -37.08 34.91 -29.79
N ALA A 257 -37.65 35.03 -30.97
CA ALA A 257 -38.11 33.97 -31.87
C ALA A 257 -37.02 32.93 -32.25
N PRO A 258 -37.42 31.70 -32.63
CA PRO A 258 -36.55 30.55 -32.70
C PRO A 258 -35.67 30.53 -33.95
N THR A 259 -34.38 30.39 -33.74
CA THR A 259 -33.43 29.88 -34.74
C THR A 259 -33.36 28.35 -34.66
N PRO A 260 -33.18 27.61 -35.76
CA PRO A 260 -33.36 26.15 -35.76
C PRO A 260 -32.37 25.45 -34.83
N THR A 261 -32.94 24.56 -34.03
CA THR A 261 -32.29 23.73 -32.99
C THR A 261 -31.31 22.73 -33.61
N PRO A 262 -30.04 22.73 -33.19
CA PRO A 262 -29.20 21.52 -33.37
C PRO A 262 -29.67 20.41 -32.41
N ALA A 263 -29.58 19.18 -32.88
CA ALA A 263 -29.93 17.99 -32.10
C ALA A 263 -29.20 17.92 -30.73
N PRO A 264 -29.81 17.35 -29.67
CA PRO A 264 -29.25 17.39 -28.32
C PRO A 264 -27.95 16.61 -28.23
N GLU A 265 -26.86 17.33 -27.90
CA GLU A 265 -25.60 16.74 -27.50
C GLU A 265 -25.77 16.09 -26.13
N THR A 266 -25.65 14.78 -26.06
CA THR A 266 -25.62 14.06 -24.77
C THR A 266 -24.27 14.27 -24.12
N SER A 267 -24.12 15.30 -23.31
CA SER A 267 -22.93 15.56 -22.53
C SER A 267 -23.03 14.89 -21.14
N VAL A 268 -22.03 14.09 -20.78
CA VAL A 268 -21.91 13.57 -19.41
C VAL A 268 -21.02 14.51 -18.62
N SER A 269 -21.58 15.06 -17.53
CA SER A 269 -20.86 15.99 -16.64
C SER A 269 -20.55 15.31 -15.30
N SER A 270 -19.37 15.57 -14.74
CA SER A 270 -18.96 15.08 -13.43
C SER A 270 -18.33 16.19 -12.58
N GLY A 271 -18.66 16.21 -11.30
CA GLY A 271 -17.98 17.06 -10.32
C GLY A 271 -16.58 16.50 -10.00
N LEU A 272 -15.62 17.39 -9.79
CA LEU A 272 -14.29 17.01 -9.33
C LEU A 272 -14.33 16.54 -7.86
N ASN A 273 -13.48 15.58 -7.52
CA ASN A 273 -13.33 15.14 -6.14
C ASN A 273 -12.63 16.22 -5.30
N ASN A 274 -13.11 16.44 -4.07
CA ASN A 274 -12.54 17.42 -3.16
C ASN A 274 -11.46 16.79 -2.30
N TYR A 275 -10.22 16.72 -2.79
CA TYR A 275 -9.09 16.41 -1.92
C TYR A 275 -7.80 17.14 -2.32
N THR A 276 -6.97 17.35 -1.32
CA THR A 276 -5.68 18.02 -1.44
C THR A 276 -4.65 17.24 -0.63
N ASN A 277 -3.52 16.94 -1.27
CA ASN A 277 -2.33 16.38 -0.65
C ASN A 277 -1.07 16.90 -1.38
N GLU A 278 0.06 16.26 -1.19
CA GLU A 278 1.32 16.64 -1.86
C GLU A 278 1.24 16.61 -3.41
N HIS A 279 0.37 15.77 -3.98
CA HIS A 279 0.24 15.57 -5.43
C HIS A 279 -1.01 16.21 -6.04
N TRP A 280 -2.03 16.42 -5.23
CA TRP A 280 -3.33 16.95 -5.66
C TRP A 280 -3.66 18.25 -4.95
N VAL A 281 -4.33 19.15 -5.63
CA VAL A 281 -4.90 20.37 -5.06
C VAL A 281 -6.32 20.55 -5.59
N ASN A 282 -7.31 20.53 -4.69
CA ASN A 282 -8.72 20.65 -5.06
C ASN A 282 -9.15 19.68 -6.17
N GLY A 283 -8.66 18.42 -6.10
CA GLY A 283 -8.96 17.39 -7.08
C GLY A 283 -8.20 17.51 -8.41
N LEU A 284 -7.25 18.43 -8.55
CA LEU A 284 -6.38 18.56 -9.71
C LEU A 284 -4.97 18.03 -9.42
N TRP A 285 -4.37 17.41 -10.41
CA TRP A 285 -3.01 16.93 -10.36
C TRP A 285 -2.00 18.08 -10.47
N ARG A 286 -1.04 18.17 -9.56
CA ARG A 286 -0.10 19.31 -9.48
C ARG A 286 0.96 19.35 -10.59
N GLN A 287 1.24 18.20 -11.22
CA GLN A 287 2.40 18.05 -12.11
C GLN A 287 2.06 17.97 -13.59
N SER A 288 0.79 17.77 -13.93
CA SER A 288 0.31 17.75 -15.32
C SER A 288 -1.16 18.13 -15.39
N ALA A 289 -1.70 18.31 -16.59
CA ALA A 289 -3.13 18.52 -16.77
C ALA A 289 -3.91 17.26 -16.39
N GLY A 290 -4.41 17.21 -15.17
CA GLY A 290 -5.18 16.06 -14.68
C GLY A 290 -6.13 16.43 -13.56
N PHE A 291 -7.23 15.69 -13.47
CA PHE A 291 -8.24 15.83 -12.43
C PHE A 291 -8.76 14.48 -11.96
N THR A 292 -9.47 14.45 -10.84
CA THR A 292 -10.08 13.24 -10.30
C THR A 292 -11.57 13.44 -10.07
N ILE A 293 -12.35 12.44 -10.46
CA ILE A 293 -13.81 12.35 -10.37
C ILE A 293 -14.22 11.02 -9.73
N ALA A 294 -15.47 10.90 -9.31
CA ALA A 294 -16.01 9.62 -8.84
C ALA A 294 -15.99 8.56 -9.96
N ALA A 295 -15.60 7.32 -9.66
CA ALA A 295 -15.55 6.20 -10.61
C ALA A 295 -16.94 5.55 -10.79
N THR A 296 -17.95 6.35 -11.13
CA THR A 296 -19.30 5.82 -11.48
C THR A 296 -19.27 5.11 -12.83
N ALA A 297 -20.21 4.19 -13.07
CA ALA A 297 -20.34 3.51 -14.37
C ALA A 297 -20.51 4.50 -15.55
N ALA A 298 -21.22 5.60 -15.34
CA ALA A 298 -21.38 6.67 -16.33
C ALA A 298 -20.03 7.37 -16.62
N ASN A 299 -19.26 7.72 -15.59
CA ASN A 299 -17.96 8.36 -15.76
C ASN A 299 -16.93 7.44 -16.43
N GLN A 300 -16.90 6.15 -16.04
CA GLN A 300 -16.01 5.16 -16.65
C GLN A 300 -16.31 4.96 -18.16
N LYS A 301 -17.59 5.03 -18.55
CA LYS A 301 -18.01 4.91 -19.95
C LYS A 301 -17.68 6.15 -20.78
N SER A 302 -17.70 7.33 -20.17
CA SER A 302 -17.65 8.62 -20.91
C SER A 302 -16.28 9.27 -20.90
N PHE A 303 -15.54 9.22 -19.77
CA PHE A 303 -14.21 9.82 -19.66
C PHE A 303 -13.12 8.85 -20.11
N VAL A 304 -13.14 8.49 -21.37
CA VAL A 304 -12.19 7.54 -22.00
C VAL A 304 -11.11 8.27 -22.78
N VAL A 305 -9.98 7.61 -23.01
CA VAL A 305 -8.86 8.16 -23.79
C VAL A 305 -9.35 8.57 -25.19
N GLY A 306 -8.96 9.76 -25.62
CA GLY A 306 -9.37 10.35 -26.90
C GLY A 306 -10.66 11.20 -26.83
N ALA A 307 -11.47 11.06 -25.79
CA ALA A 307 -12.66 11.90 -25.61
C ALA A 307 -12.25 13.36 -25.32
N SER A 308 -13.07 14.30 -25.77
CA SER A 308 -12.90 15.73 -25.50
C SER A 308 -13.63 16.14 -24.23
N VAL A 309 -12.93 16.83 -23.33
CA VAL A 309 -13.49 17.33 -22.07
C VAL A 309 -13.50 18.84 -22.08
N LYS A 310 -14.64 19.43 -21.78
CA LYS A 310 -14.80 20.85 -21.51
C LYS A 310 -14.57 21.12 -20.03
N LEU A 311 -13.64 22.00 -19.75
CA LEU A 311 -13.30 22.46 -18.40
C LEU A 311 -14.21 23.62 -17.96
N ALA A 312 -14.15 23.98 -16.68
CA ALA A 312 -14.98 25.02 -16.08
C ALA A 312 -14.80 26.42 -16.68
N ASP A 313 -13.64 26.68 -17.26
CA ASP A 313 -13.33 27.95 -17.95
C ASP A 313 -13.69 27.94 -19.45
N GLY A 314 -14.33 26.87 -19.92
CA GLY A 314 -14.72 26.68 -21.30
C GLY A 314 -13.66 26.05 -22.22
N GLN A 315 -12.41 25.89 -21.76
CA GLN A 315 -11.40 25.19 -22.55
C GLN A 315 -11.81 23.76 -22.83
N VAL A 316 -11.52 23.27 -24.03
CA VAL A 316 -11.73 21.89 -24.45
C VAL A 316 -10.39 21.23 -24.61
N ARG A 317 -10.20 20.07 -23.98
CA ARG A 317 -8.96 19.30 -24.01
C ARG A 317 -9.25 17.81 -24.23
N LYS A 318 -8.32 17.11 -24.84
CA LYS A 318 -8.44 15.65 -25.06
C LYS A 318 -7.95 14.88 -23.85
N ILE A 319 -8.64 13.79 -23.53
CA ILE A 319 -8.20 12.83 -22.53
C ILE A 319 -7.05 12.01 -23.11
N THR A 320 -5.89 12.10 -22.48
CA THR A 320 -4.68 11.34 -22.85
C THR A 320 -4.54 10.07 -22.03
N LYS A 321 -5.10 10.07 -20.79
CA LYS A 321 -5.11 8.90 -19.90
C LYS A 321 -6.29 8.98 -18.95
N ALA A 322 -6.92 7.84 -18.69
CA ALA A 322 -7.95 7.68 -17.67
C ALA A 322 -7.63 6.42 -16.84
N GLN A 323 -7.69 6.52 -15.52
CA GLN A 323 -7.27 5.46 -14.61
C GLN A 323 -8.21 5.35 -13.42
N LEU A 324 -8.66 4.14 -13.11
CA LEU A 324 -9.46 3.85 -11.92
C LEU A 324 -8.57 3.70 -10.69
N ASN A 325 -8.96 4.36 -9.60
CA ASN A 325 -8.29 4.30 -8.30
C ASN A 325 -9.35 4.08 -7.21
N GLY A 326 -9.75 2.83 -7.01
CA GLY A 326 -10.84 2.48 -6.10
C GLY A 326 -12.16 3.12 -6.52
N SER A 327 -12.78 3.90 -5.64
CA SER A 327 -14.01 4.67 -5.91
C SER A 327 -13.79 5.94 -6.75
N ASN A 328 -12.54 6.25 -7.12
CA ASN A 328 -12.17 7.44 -7.86
C ASN A 328 -11.59 7.09 -9.23
N MET A 329 -11.69 8.03 -10.16
CA MET A 329 -11.11 7.95 -11.49
C MET A 329 -10.23 9.19 -11.71
N SER A 330 -8.96 8.96 -12.02
CA SER A 330 -8.01 10.02 -12.41
C SER A 330 -8.00 10.15 -13.93
N VAL A 331 -8.22 11.36 -14.42
CA VAL A 331 -8.30 11.68 -15.84
C VAL A 331 -7.22 12.71 -16.17
N PHE A 332 -6.37 12.39 -17.12
CA PHE A 332 -5.29 13.27 -17.58
C PHE A 332 -5.57 13.78 -18.98
N LEU A 333 -5.24 15.03 -19.21
CA LEU A 333 -5.52 15.77 -20.43
C LEU A 333 -4.23 16.15 -21.14
N ASP A 334 -4.34 16.52 -22.39
CA ASP A 334 -3.29 17.21 -23.12
C ASP A 334 -3.09 18.64 -22.59
N GLY A 335 -1.94 19.24 -22.91
CA GLY A 335 -1.63 20.64 -22.59
C GLY A 335 -1.05 20.86 -21.18
N ALA A 336 -0.95 22.14 -20.80
CA ALA A 336 -0.34 22.57 -19.54
C ALA A 336 -1.18 22.21 -18.31
N THR A 337 -0.52 22.15 -17.13
CA THR A 337 -1.17 21.94 -15.83
C THR A 337 -2.37 22.84 -15.61
N LEU A 338 -3.39 22.31 -14.92
CA LEU A 338 -4.61 23.04 -14.63
C LEU A 338 -4.44 23.95 -13.41
N ASP A 339 -4.99 25.14 -13.48
CA ASP A 339 -5.01 26.08 -12.36
C ASP A 339 -6.12 25.69 -11.36
N SER A 340 -5.75 25.46 -10.13
CA SER A 340 -6.69 24.98 -9.10
C SER A 340 -7.77 25.99 -8.69
N SER A 341 -7.52 27.29 -8.88
CA SER A 341 -8.50 28.32 -8.61
C SER A 341 -9.59 28.37 -9.69
N ARG A 342 -9.22 28.07 -10.93
CA ARG A 342 -10.10 28.11 -12.10
C ARG A 342 -10.82 26.79 -12.38
N HIS A 343 -10.13 25.67 -12.20
CA HIS A 343 -10.58 24.34 -12.66
C HIS A 343 -10.84 23.35 -11.54
N GLY A 344 -10.26 23.57 -10.34
CA GLY A 344 -10.36 22.64 -9.20
C GLY A 344 -11.75 22.60 -8.56
N TYR A 345 -11.95 21.62 -7.68
CA TYR A 345 -13.18 21.52 -6.89
C TYR A 345 -13.61 22.91 -6.33
N PRO A 346 -14.92 23.29 -6.37
CA PRO A 346 -16.10 22.47 -6.68
C PRO A 346 -16.55 22.50 -8.16
N LYS A 347 -15.66 22.72 -9.09
CA LYS A 347 -16.00 22.80 -10.51
C LYS A 347 -16.40 21.43 -11.08
N THR A 348 -17.05 21.48 -12.24
CA THR A 348 -17.43 20.30 -13.02
C THR A 348 -16.67 20.25 -14.34
N VAL A 349 -16.55 19.07 -14.89
CA VAL A 349 -16.02 18.79 -16.21
C VAL A 349 -17.06 18.02 -17.02
N SER A 350 -17.13 18.26 -18.33
CA SER A 350 -18.12 17.62 -19.18
C SER A 350 -17.46 16.99 -20.40
N VAL A 351 -17.80 15.76 -20.72
CA VAL A 351 -17.39 15.12 -21.98
C VAL A 351 -18.27 15.66 -23.10
N ILE A 352 -17.65 16.09 -24.19
CA ILE A 352 -18.32 16.56 -25.40
C ILE A 352 -18.25 15.46 -26.44
N SER A 353 -19.40 14.99 -26.93
CA SER A 353 -19.48 14.08 -28.06
C SER A 353 -19.34 14.87 -29.36
N SER A 354 -18.21 14.79 -30.05
CA SER A 354 -18.08 15.32 -31.40
C SER A 354 -18.60 14.29 -32.41
N SER A 355 -19.79 14.56 -32.99
CA SER A 355 -20.17 13.99 -34.28
C SER A 355 -19.59 14.87 -35.37
N GLY A 356 -18.54 14.48 -36.03
CA GLY A 356 -18.08 15.21 -37.22
C GLY A 356 -16.62 14.95 -37.58
N ALA A 357 -16.45 14.31 -38.74
CA ALA A 357 -15.33 14.35 -39.67
C ALA A 357 -13.90 14.21 -39.13
N VAL A 358 -13.32 13.09 -39.49
CA VAL A 358 -11.89 12.78 -39.44
C VAL A 358 -11.15 13.75 -40.40
N GLU A 359 -10.44 14.73 -39.85
CA GLU A 359 -9.32 15.37 -40.56
C GLU A 359 -8.05 14.61 -40.19
N THR A 360 -7.38 14.12 -41.22
CA THR A 360 -6.06 13.46 -41.13
C THR A 360 -5.01 14.50 -40.74
N PRO A 361 -4.29 14.35 -39.61
CA PRO A 361 -3.15 15.18 -39.31
C PRO A 361 -1.93 14.74 -40.14
N ALA A 362 -1.12 15.72 -40.54
CA ALA A 362 0.18 15.53 -41.19
C ALA A 362 1.11 14.63 -40.35
N PRO A 363 2.03 13.89 -40.97
CA PRO A 363 2.82 12.87 -40.28
C PRO A 363 3.72 13.46 -39.21
N ALA A 364 3.42 13.12 -37.96
CA ALA A 364 4.34 13.24 -36.85
C ALA A 364 5.47 12.20 -36.99
N PRO A 365 6.67 12.44 -36.42
CA PRO A 365 7.75 11.45 -36.47
C PRO A 365 7.26 10.12 -35.93
N ALA A 366 7.58 9.03 -36.62
CA ALA A 366 7.06 7.70 -36.47
C ALA A 366 6.93 7.30 -34.97
N PRO A 367 5.73 6.96 -34.50
CA PRO A 367 5.60 6.29 -33.20
C PRO A 367 6.31 4.96 -33.31
N ASN A 368 7.04 4.63 -32.25
CA ASN A 368 7.48 3.27 -32.02
C ASN A 368 6.27 2.34 -32.22
N PRO A 369 6.37 1.23 -32.95
CA PRO A 369 5.20 0.47 -33.37
C PRO A 369 4.28 0.17 -32.20
N GLU A 370 3.06 0.65 -32.33
CA GLU A 370 1.94 0.33 -31.44
C GLU A 370 1.70 -1.17 -31.56
N ILE A 371 2.16 -1.92 -30.55
CA ILE A 371 1.90 -3.35 -30.50
C ILE A 371 0.48 -3.51 -29.99
N THR A 372 -0.46 -3.67 -30.90
CA THR A 372 -1.77 -4.22 -30.62
C THR A 372 -1.54 -5.56 -29.92
N PRO A 373 -2.07 -5.78 -28.67
CA PRO A 373 -2.04 -7.11 -28.11
C PRO A 373 -2.80 -8.00 -29.10
N PRO A 374 -2.25 -9.15 -29.51
CA PRO A 374 -3.04 -10.07 -30.31
C PRO A 374 -4.28 -10.43 -29.51
N ALA A 375 -5.46 -10.27 -30.13
CA ALA A 375 -6.72 -10.81 -29.66
C ALA A 375 -6.65 -12.33 -29.79
N GLY A 376 -5.92 -12.95 -28.85
CA GLY A 376 -5.88 -14.39 -28.67
C GLY A 376 -6.63 -14.71 -27.37
N LYS A 377 -7.41 -15.80 -27.36
CA LYS A 377 -7.72 -16.55 -26.15
C LYS A 377 -6.51 -16.54 -25.24
N PRO A 378 -6.64 -16.63 -23.86
CA PRO A 378 -5.51 -16.99 -23.03
C PRO A 378 -4.86 -18.17 -23.72
N GLY A 379 -3.83 -17.91 -24.50
CA GLY A 379 -3.10 -18.98 -25.14
C GLY A 379 -2.56 -19.82 -24.00
N ASP A 380 -2.55 -21.11 -24.15
CA ASP A 380 -1.76 -22.07 -23.38
C ASP A 380 -0.27 -21.72 -23.42
N GLY A 381 0.03 -20.41 -23.42
CA GLY A 381 1.36 -19.85 -23.23
C GLY A 381 1.90 -20.43 -21.94
N SER A 382 2.80 -21.39 -22.09
CA SER A 382 3.38 -22.15 -20.99
C SER A 382 4.26 -21.29 -20.07
N VAL A 383 4.48 -20.01 -20.41
CA VAL A 383 5.36 -19.09 -19.66
C VAL A 383 4.55 -18.20 -18.71
N ARG A 384 4.82 -18.33 -17.42
CA ARG A 384 4.34 -17.42 -16.39
C ARG A 384 5.18 -16.15 -16.40
N LEU A 385 4.58 -15.03 -16.80
CA LEU A 385 5.34 -13.81 -17.04
C LEU A 385 5.41 -12.87 -15.85
N VAL A 386 4.43 -12.88 -14.94
CA VAL A 386 4.37 -11.92 -13.83
C VAL A 386 4.20 -12.66 -12.51
N GLY A 387 5.08 -12.36 -11.58
CA GLY A 387 5.07 -12.95 -10.25
C GLY A 387 5.54 -11.99 -9.16
N VAL A 388 5.77 -12.52 -7.99
CA VAL A 388 6.23 -11.76 -6.81
C VAL A 388 7.34 -12.49 -6.05
N ASN A 389 8.19 -11.73 -5.35
CA ASN A 389 9.10 -12.25 -4.33
C ASN A 389 8.35 -12.36 -3.00
N LEU A 390 8.21 -13.57 -2.44
CA LEU A 390 7.71 -13.79 -1.09
C LEU A 390 8.89 -13.97 -0.13
N SER A 391 9.42 -12.87 0.42
CA SER A 391 10.80 -12.78 0.89
C SER A 391 11.04 -13.13 2.36
N ALA A 392 10.01 -13.47 3.13
CA ALA A 392 10.08 -13.59 4.60
C ALA A 392 11.13 -14.59 5.11
N ALA A 393 11.41 -15.67 4.35
CA ALA A 393 12.42 -16.65 4.72
C ALA A 393 13.87 -16.19 4.47
N GLY A 394 14.05 -15.05 3.75
CA GLY A 394 15.32 -14.35 3.60
C GLY A 394 15.65 -13.36 4.73
N PHE A 395 14.66 -12.98 5.57
CA PHE A 395 14.84 -11.90 6.57
C PHE A 395 15.83 -12.22 7.67
N GLY A 396 16.38 -11.19 8.31
CA GLY A 396 17.17 -11.26 9.53
C GLY A 396 18.54 -11.92 9.41
N ALA A 397 19.00 -12.26 8.20
CA ALA A 397 20.33 -12.83 7.98
C ALA A 397 21.47 -11.91 8.43
N HIS A 398 21.24 -10.58 8.36
CA HIS A 398 22.17 -9.57 8.85
C HIS A 398 22.14 -9.38 10.38
N VAL A 399 21.13 -9.93 11.07
CA VAL A 399 20.97 -9.85 12.53
C VAL A 399 21.51 -11.08 13.21
N ALA A 400 21.15 -12.26 12.69
CA ALA A 400 21.54 -13.55 13.26
C ALA A 400 21.51 -14.65 12.21
N LEU A 401 22.57 -15.47 12.19
CA LEU A 401 22.67 -16.70 11.39
C LEU A 401 22.99 -17.90 12.30
N PRO A 402 22.28 -19.01 12.16
CA PRO A 402 21.15 -19.25 11.25
C PRO A 402 19.86 -18.49 11.63
N GLY A 403 19.82 -17.89 12.83
CA GLY A 403 18.66 -17.19 13.35
C GLY A 403 17.63 -18.13 13.99
N VAL A 404 16.52 -17.55 14.45
CA VAL A 404 15.41 -18.27 15.10
C VAL A 404 14.14 -18.02 14.30
N TYR A 405 13.50 -19.10 13.85
CA TYR A 405 12.20 -19.04 13.16
C TYR A 405 11.13 -18.38 14.04
N GLY A 406 10.29 -17.55 13.43
CA GLY A 406 9.26 -16.78 14.13
C GLY A 406 9.78 -15.53 14.86
N LYS A 407 11.11 -15.35 14.94
CA LYS A 407 11.76 -14.19 15.58
C LYS A 407 12.60 -13.36 14.61
N HIS A 408 13.46 -14.01 13.84
CA HIS A 408 14.37 -13.34 12.91
C HIS A 408 13.89 -13.47 11.46
N TYR A 409 13.16 -14.52 11.17
CA TYR A 409 12.57 -14.80 9.86
C TYR A 409 11.30 -15.64 10.01
N SER A 410 10.54 -15.73 8.94
CA SER A 410 9.37 -16.61 8.83
C SER A 410 9.24 -17.11 7.40
N TYR A 411 8.37 -18.08 7.15
CA TYR A 411 7.94 -18.46 5.82
C TYR A 411 6.60 -17.79 5.50
N PRO A 412 6.27 -17.55 4.21
CA PRO A 412 4.95 -17.06 3.82
C PRO A 412 3.87 -18.09 4.19
N GLU A 413 2.77 -17.61 4.77
CA GLU A 413 1.58 -18.43 5.01
C GLU A 413 0.84 -18.72 3.71
N GLU A 414 -0.02 -19.76 3.71
CA GLU A 414 -0.84 -20.16 2.55
C GLU A 414 -1.63 -18.98 1.95
N SER A 415 -2.12 -18.07 2.81
CA SER A 415 -2.89 -16.91 2.44
C SER A 415 -2.18 -15.99 1.44
N TYR A 416 -0.84 -15.90 1.48
CA TYR A 416 -0.05 -15.11 0.53
C TYR A 416 -0.02 -15.76 -0.85
N TYR A 417 0.15 -17.08 -0.95
CA TYR A 417 0.10 -17.81 -2.20
C TYR A 417 -1.27 -17.66 -2.87
N LYS A 418 -2.35 -17.87 -2.10
CA LYS A 418 -3.71 -17.64 -2.58
C LYS A 418 -3.93 -16.20 -3.05
N LYS A 419 -3.51 -15.21 -2.25
CA LYS A 419 -3.69 -13.77 -2.55
C LYS A 419 -3.12 -13.39 -3.91
N TYR A 420 -1.93 -13.86 -4.24
CA TYR A 420 -1.26 -13.51 -5.49
C TYR A 420 -1.73 -14.37 -6.67
N ALA A 421 -2.03 -15.64 -6.45
CA ALA A 421 -2.68 -16.49 -7.46
C ALA A 421 -4.03 -15.93 -7.90
N ASP A 422 -4.88 -15.50 -6.96
CA ASP A 422 -6.18 -14.86 -7.25
C ASP A 422 -6.05 -13.58 -8.12
N LYS A 423 -4.86 -13.01 -8.22
CA LYS A 423 -4.54 -11.83 -9.05
C LYS A 423 -3.80 -12.18 -10.34
N GLY A 424 -3.68 -13.48 -10.66
CA GLY A 424 -2.98 -13.97 -11.85
C GLY A 424 -1.46 -13.97 -11.73
N MET A 425 -0.90 -13.70 -10.53
CA MET A 425 0.53 -13.78 -10.26
C MET A 425 0.87 -15.18 -9.72
N ASP A 426 1.04 -16.13 -10.62
CA ASP A 426 1.22 -17.55 -10.35
C ASP A 426 2.68 -18.02 -10.41
N LEU A 427 3.62 -17.08 -10.38
CA LEU A 427 5.06 -17.31 -10.24
C LEU A 427 5.56 -16.63 -8.96
N VAL A 428 6.21 -17.38 -8.10
CA VAL A 428 6.81 -16.89 -6.86
C VAL A 428 8.32 -17.16 -6.88
N ARG A 429 9.13 -16.12 -6.63
CA ARG A 429 10.53 -16.28 -6.22
C ARG A 429 10.53 -16.33 -4.68
N LEU A 430 11.07 -17.40 -4.10
CA LEU A 430 11.08 -17.66 -2.67
C LEU A 430 12.51 -17.56 -2.13
N PRO A 431 12.94 -16.41 -1.62
CA PRO A 431 14.23 -16.24 -0.97
C PRO A 431 14.33 -17.07 0.31
N PHE A 432 15.40 -17.84 0.45
CA PHE A 432 15.77 -18.56 1.68
C PHE A 432 17.30 -18.49 1.88
N VAL A 433 17.80 -18.86 3.06
CA VAL A 433 19.19 -18.62 3.46
C VAL A 433 19.93 -19.95 3.66
N TRP A 434 21.14 -20.07 3.11
CA TRP A 434 21.96 -21.30 3.15
C TRP A 434 22.23 -21.75 4.59
N GLU A 435 22.64 -20.83 5.47
CA GLU A 435 22.97 -21.13 6.87
C GLU A 435 21.79 -21.66 7.68
N ARG A 436 20.57 -21.50 7.20
CA ARG A 436 19.36 -22.08 7.80
C ARG A 436 19.11 -23.49 7.34
N ILE A 437 19.15 -23.67 6.02
CA ILE A 437 18.91 -25.00 5.42
C ILE A 437 20.08 -25.94 5.63
N GLN A 438 21.30 -25.43 5.82
CA GLN A 438 22.50 -26.21 6.12
C GLN A 438 23.42 -25.42 7.07
N PRO A 439 23.20 -25.49 8.40
CA PRO A 439 23.96 -24.71 9.38
C PRO A 439 25.45 -25.05 9.48
N LYS A 440 25.84 -26.21 9.01
CA LYS A 440 27.24 -26.64 8.91
C LYS A 440 27.50 -27.16 7.51
N LEU A 441 28.58 -26.68 6.87
CA LEU A 441 28.94 -27.10 5.51
C LEU A 441 29.08 -28.60 5.39
N ASN A 442 28.64 -29.12 4.23
CA ASN A 442 28.75 -30.53 3.84
C ASN A 442 28.04 -31.53 4.80
N THR A 443 27.15 -31.05 5.67
CA THR A 443 26.26 -31.92 6.44
C THR A 443 24.93 -32.12 5.70
N ASN A 444 24.07 -32.97 6.24
CA ASN A 444 22.68 -33.07 5.78
C ASN A 444 21.95 -31.73 5.96
N LEU A 445 20.92 -31.53 5.15
CA LEU A 445 20.02 -30.37 5.31
C LEU A 445 19.32 -30.41 6.67
N GLU A 446 19.13 -29.26 7.29
CA GLU A 446 18.42 -29.15 8.57
C GLU A 446 16.94 -29.51 8.36
N SER A 447 16.46 -30.47 9.15
CA SER A 447 15.17 -31.13 8.92
C SER A 447 13.98 -30.21 9.11
N ALA A 448 14.01 -29.36 10.14
CA ALA A 448 12.91 -28.43 10.42
C ALA A 448 12.83 -27.30 9.38
N GLU A 449 13.98 -26.83 8.89
CA GLU A 449 14.01 -25.81 7.83
C GLU A 449 13.57 -26.37 6.48
N LEU A 450 14.02 -27.60 6.17
CA LEU A 450 13.55 -28.31 4.98
C LEU A 450 12.03 -28.54 5.03
N ALA A 451 11.48 -28.92 6.20
CA ALA A 451 10.04 -29.10 6.35
C ALA A 451 9.25 -27.81 6.11
N ARG A 452 9.76 -26.65 6.55
CA ARG A 452 9.13 -25.33 6.28
C ARG A 452 9.18 -24.98 4.79
N LEU A 453 10.31 -25.24 4.14
CA LEU A 453 10.46 -25.06 2.71
C LEU A 453 9.45 -25.93 1.93
N MET A 454 9.35 -27.22 2.28
CA MET A 454 8.39 -28.14 1.67
C MET A 454 6.95 -27.70 1.90
N GLN A 455 6.58 -27.29 3.12
CA GLN A 455 5.26 -26.75 3.42
C GLN A 455 4.93 -25.53 2.57
N SER A 456 5.90 -24.64 2.34
CA SER A 456 5.75 -23.46 1.48
C SER A 456 5.49 -23.87 0.03
N LEU A 457 6.13 -24.93 -0.45
CA LEU A 457 5.88 -25.53 -1.77
C LEU A 457 4.50 -26.18 -1.85
N ASP A 458 4.04 -26.86 -0.79
CA ASP A 458 2.69 -27.45 -0.70
C ASP A 458 1.61 -26.36 -0.82
N PHE A 459 1.80 -25.22 -0.15
CA PHE A 459 0.90 -24.08 -0.27
C PHE A 459 0.86 -23.53 -1.70
N ALA A 460 2.02 -23.40 -2.33
CA ALA A 460 2.11 -22.99 -3.72
C ALA A 460 1.39 -23.97 -4.67
N GLN A 461 1.60 -25.27 -4.49
CA GLN A 461 0.94 -26.31 -5.28
C GLN A 461 -0.58 -26.24 -5.17
N LYS A 462 -1.09 -26.07 -3.96
CA LYS A 462 -2.54 -25.98 -3.67
C LYS A 462 -3.22 -24.85 -4.46
N HIS A 463 -2.51 -23.77 -4.73
CA HIS A 463 -3.03 -22.61 -5.44
C HIS A 463 -2.50 -22.49 -6.89
N GLY A 464 -1.89 -23.54 -7.45
CA GLY A 464 -1.39 -23.54 -8.83
C GLY A 464 -0.18 -22.65 -9.09
N VAL A 465 0.49 -22.20 -8.03
CA VAL A 465 1.67 -21.32 -8.09
C VAL A 465 2.93 -22.14 -8.34
N LYS A 466 3.80 -21.64 -9.21
CA LYS A 466 5.16 -22.15 -9.42
C LYS A 466 6.18 -21.36 -8.63
N VAL A 467 7.20 -22.04 -8.11
CA VAL A 467 8.19 -21.47 -7.20
C VAL A 467 9.59 -21.61 -7.74
N ILE A 468 10.29 -20.50 -7.87
CA ILE A 468 11.73 -20.41 -8.05
C ILE A 468 12.34 -20.36 -6.64
N LEU A 469 13.14 -21.37 -6.32
CA LEU A 469 13.88 -21.44 -5.04
C LEU A 469 15.11 -20.55 -5.14
N ASP A 470 15.18 -19.48 -4.38
CA ASP A 470 16.28 -18.50 -4.43
C ASP A 470 17.19 -18.58 -3.20
N LEU A 471 18.44 -18.98 -3.39
CA LEU A 471 19.44 -18.96 -2.33
C LEU A 471 19.95 -17.52 -2.11
N HIS A 472 19.41 -16.84 -1.10
CA HIS A 472 19.54 -15.39 -0.92
C HIS A 472 20.79 -14.98 -0.13
N ASN A 473 21.98 -15.38 -0.59
CA ASN A 473 23.21 -15.34 0.18
C ASN A 473 24.32 -14.43 -0.38
N TYR A 474 24.11 -13.70 -1.47
CA TYR A 474 25.08 -12.71 -1.99
C TYR A 474 26.49 -13.27 -2.18
N TYR A 475 26.59 -14.54 -2.62
CA TYR A 475 27.85 -15.28 -2.81
C TYR A 475 28.64 -15.52 -1.52
N ARG A 476 27.96 -15.67 -0.37
CA ARG A 476 28.60 -15.87 0.94
C ARG A 476 27.90 -16.94 1.75
N TYR A 477 28.67 -17.53 2.68
CA TYR A 477 28.18 -18.41 3.73
C TYR A 477 28.82 -17.99 5.05
N TYR A 478 28.04 -17.62 6.09
CA TYR A 478 28.50 -16.92 7.31
C TYR A 478 29.50 -15.80 7.03
N GLY A 479 29.22 -14.98 6.02
CA GLY A 479 30.04 -13.87 5.58
C GLY A 479 31.32 -14.22 4.83
N LYS A 480 31.66 -15.52 4.68
CA LYS A 480 32.84 -16.00 3.94
C LYS A 480 32.50 -16.21 2.47
N LEU A 481 33.37 -15.78 1.58
CA LEU A 481 33.19 -15.92 0.13
C LEU A 481 33.19 -17.39 -0.30
N ILE A 482 32.28 -17.74 -1.18
CA ILE A 482 32.32 -19.01 -1.92
C ILE A 482 33.59 -19.02 -2.81
N GLY A 483 34.26 -20.16 -2.89
CA GLY A 483 35.56 -20.30 -3.55
C GLY A 483 36.76 -19.96 -2.66
N SER A 484 36.52 -19.57 -1.39
CA SER A 484 37.59 -19.49 -0.39
C SER A 484 37.94 -20.88 0.20
N LYS A 485 39.04 -20.97 0.94
CA LYS A 485 39.38 -22.19 1.70
C LYS A 485 38.31 -22.57 2.74
N ASP A 486 37.60 -21.58 3.29
CA ASP A 486 36.58 -21.78 4.32
C ASP A 486 35.22 -22.22 3.70
N VAL A 487 34.94 -21.85 2.46
CA VAL A 487 33.71 -22.18 1.72
C VAL A 487 34.06 -22.61 0.29
N PRO A 488 34.49 -23.86 0.09
CA PRO A 488 34.81 -24.37 -1.24
C PRO A 488 33.62 -24.34 -2.19
N ILE A 489 33.89 -24.18 -3.49
CA ILE A 489 32.86 -24.25 -4.56
C ILE A 489 32.11 -25.58 -4.51
N ASP A 490 32.78 -26.68 -4.18
CA ASP A 490 32.16 -27.99 -4.07
C ASP A 490 31.11 -28.05 -2.95
N SER A 491 31.30 -27.30 -1.86
CA SER A 491 30.28 -27.20 -0.80
C SER A 491 29.01 -26.50 -1.31
N PHE A 492 29.17 -25.47 -2.14
CA PHE A 492 28.04 -24.80 -2.79
C PHE A 492 27.34 -25.71 -3.80
N ALA A 493 28.09 -26.44 -4.61
CA ALA A 493 27.53 -27.45 -5.51
C ALA A 493 26.80 -28.58 -4.74
N SER A 494 27.36 -29.00 -3.61
CA SER A 494 26.80 -30.07 -2.74
C SER A 494 25.46 -29.68 -2.12
N VAL A 495 25.31 -28.46 -1.58
CA VAL A 495 24.02 -28.02 -1.00
C VAL A 495 22.93 -27.98 -2.06
N TRP A 496 23.23 -27.50 -3.26
CA TRP A 496 22.27 -27.50 -4.36
C TRP A 496 21.87 -28.89 -4.81
N LYS A 497 22.82 -29.82 -4.89
CA LYS A 497 22.51 -31.23 -5.16
C LYS A 497 21.57 -31.83 -4.12
N GLN A 498 21.81 -31.56 -2.83
CA GLN A 498 20.96 -32.04 -1.76
C GLN A 498 19.54 -31.43 -1.81
N ILE A 499 19.43 -30.12 -2.06
CA ILE A 499 18.14 -29.45 -2.23
C ILE A 499 17.39 -30.08 -3.41
N ALA A 500 18.04 -30.20 -4.57
CA ALA A 500 17.43 -30.81 -5.76
C ALA A 500 16.91 -32.23 -5.48
N GLN A 501 17.65 -33.06 -4.76
CA GLN A 501 17.21 -34.40 -4.37
C GLN A 501 15.92 -34.41 -3.55
N LYS A 502 15.68 -33.37 -2.73
CA LYS A 502 14.48 -33.27 -1.89
C LYS A 502 13.26 -32.72 -2.65
N VAL A 503 13.48 -31.88 -3.65
CA VAL A 503 12.37 -31.15 -4.31
C VAL A 503 12.10 -31.59 -5.75
N VAL A 504 12.92 -32.47 -6.33
CA VAL A 504 12.83 -32.90 -7.76
C VAL A 504 11.46 -33.42 -8.16
N ASN A 505 10.73 -34.05 -7.24
CA ASN A 505 9.40 -34.58 -7.51
C ASN A 505 8.27 -33.60 -7.12
N HIS A 506 8.59 -32.44 -6.55
CA HIS A 506 7.56 -31.49 -6.09
C HIS A 506 7.00 -30.69 -7.27
N PRO A 507 5.68 -30.76 -7.56
CA PRO A 507 5.12 -30.15 -8.77
C PRO A 507 5.10 -28.62 -8.77
N ALA A 508 5.17 -27.97 -7.60
CA ALA A 508 5.21 -26.52 -7.52
C ALA A 508 6.59 -25.94 -7.88
N VAL A 509 7.67 -26.71 -7.84
CA VAL A 509 9.00 -26.18 -8.16
C VAL A 509 9.10 -25.88 -9.64
N ASP A 510 9.34 -24.61 -9.95
CA ASP A 510 9.65 -24.12 -11.30
C ASP A 510 11.14 -24.33 -11.61
N GLY A 511 11.99 -23.91 -10.67
CA GLY A 511 13.43 -24.03 -10.84
C GLY A 511 14.25 -23.58 -9.64
N TYR A 512 15.56 -23.52 -9.87
CA TYR A 512 16.61 -23.30 -8.89
C TYR A 512 17.33 -21.98 -9.18
N GLY A 513 17.14 -20.95 -8.36
CA GLY A 513 17.87 -19.68 -8.38
C GLY A 513 19.17 -19.81 -7.60
N LEU A 514 20.28 -20.04 -8.30
CA LEU A 514 21.54 -20.48 -7.71
C LEU A 514 22.04 -19.57 -6.60
N MET A 515 21.92 -18.24 -6.78
CA MET A 515 22.45 -17.26 -5.83
C MET A 515 21.84 -15.90 -6.06
N ASN A 516 21.26 -15.30 -5.03
CA ASN A 516 20.88 -13.89 -5.07
C ASN A 516 22.11 -12.99 -5.16
N GLU A 517 22.11 -12.07 -6.12
CA GLU A 517 23.02 -10.92 -6.23
C GLU A 517 24.48 -11.19 -5.87
N PRO A 518 25.20 -12.07 -6.59
CA PRO A 518 26.62 -12.23 -6.39
C PRO A 518 27.36 -10.90 -6.49
N TYR A 519 28.27 -10.61 -5.56
CA TYR A 519 29.14 -9.43 -5.66
C TYR A 519 30.51 -9.67 -5.03
N SER A 520 31.52 -8.97 -5.56
CA SER A 520 32.92 -9.12 -5.12
C SER A 520 33.37 -10.58 -5.10
N THR A 521 33.05 -11.31 -6.17
CA THR A 521 33.25 -12.77 -6.29
C THR A 521 34.67 -13.16 -6.65
N ASN A 522 35.58 -12.20 -6.81
CA ASN A 522 36.97 -12.39 -7.29
C ASN A 522 37.04 -13.13 -8.63
N GLY A 523 36.00 -13.00 -9.48
CA GLY A 523 35.91 -13.66 -10.77
C GLY A 523 35.58 -15.16 -10.72
N LEU A 524 35.29 -15.72 -9.53
CA LEU A 524 35.01 -17.15 -9.36
C LEU A 524 33.52 -17.51 -9.53
N TRP A 525 32.64 -16.52 -9.68
CA TRP A 525 31.21 -16.77 -9.83
C TRP A 525 30.86 -17.66 -11.03
N PRO A 526 31.42 -17.46 -12.24
CA PRO A 526 31.11 -18.33 -13.38
C PRO A 526 31.42 -19.81 -13.09
N GLN A 527 32.57 -20.09 -12.47
CA GLN A 527 32.96 -21.46 -12.09
C GLN A 527 32.02 -22.05 -11.03
N ALA A 528 31.64 -21.26 -10.01
CA ALA A 528 30.76 -21.71 -8.95
C ALA A 528 29.33 -21.95 -9.48
N ALA A 529 28.82 -21.08 -10.34
CA ALA A 529 27.51 -21.22 -10.98
C ALA A 529 27.45 -22.51 -11.83
N GLU A 530 28.48 -22.75 -12.67
CA GLU A 530 28.55 -23.96 -13.48
C GLU A 530 28.63 -25.23 -12.62
N ALA A 531 29.44 -25.23 -11.55
CA ALA A 531 29.57 -26.37 -10.65
C ALA A 531 28.22 -26.71 -9.96
N ALA A 532 27.52 -25.71 -9.45
CA ALA A 532 26.20 -25.89 -8.82
C ALA A 532 25.16 -26.36 -9.83
N ALA A 533 25.11 -25.76 -11.02
CA ALA A 533 24.18 -26.15 -12.07
C ALA A 533 24.42 -27.57 -12.55
N LYS A 534 25.66 -27.98 -12.75
CA LYS A 534 26.02 -29.37 -13.08
C LYS A 534 25.61 -30.33 -11.96
N ALA A 535 25.82 -29.98 -10.69
CA ALA A 535 25.42 -30.79 -9.54
C ALA A 535 23.89 -31.00 -9.49
N ILE A 536 23.10 -29.97 -9.74
CA ILE A 536 21.64 -30.08 -9.88
C ILE A 536 21.30 -31.04 -11.03
N ARG A 537 21.92 -30.92 -12.19
CA ARG A 537 21.64 -31.75 -13.38
C ARG A 537 21.94 -33.24 -13.16
N THR A 538 22.76 -33.60 -12.19
CA THR A 538 22.90 -35.04 -11.78
C THR A 538 21.62 -35.59 -11.13
N VAL A 539 20.68 -34.73 -10.73
CA VAL A 539 19.45 -35.10 -10.03
C VAL A 539 18.21 -34.73 -10.85
N ASP A 540 18.15 -33.51 -11.36
CA ASP A 540 17.01 -32.94 -12.08
C ASP A 540 17.43 -32.46 -13.48
N GLY A 541 17.05 -33.20 -14.49
CA GLY A 541 17.38 -32.90 -15.89
C GLY A 541 16.38 -31.93 -16.58
N LYS A 542 15.30 -31.48 -15.91
CA LYS A 542 14.18 -30.84 -16.58
C LYS A 542 13.92 -29.41 -16.15
N ARG A 543 13.96 -29.10 -14.83
CA ARG A 543 13.59 -27.78 -14.33
C ARG A 543 14.58 -26.70 -14.72
N TRP A 544 14.10 -25.45 -14.69
CA TRP A 544 14.94 -24.29 -14.96
C TRP A 544 16.02 -24.12 -13.90
N ILE A 545 17.19 -23.64 -14.30
CA ILE A 545 18.24 -23.14 -13.41
C ILE A 545 18.43 -21.66 -13.71
N TYR A 546 18.17 -20.83 -12.73
CA TYR A 546 18.29 -19.38 -12.81
C TYR A 546 19.67 -18.95 -12.32
N ILE A 547 20.38 -18.18 -13.14
CA ILE A 547 21.78 -17.83 -12.93
C ILE A 547 21.90 -16.31 -12.90
N ALA A 548 22.03 -15.74 -11.72
CA ALA A 548 22.25 -14.31 -11.54
C ALA A 548 23.64 -13.89 -12.06
N GLY A 549 23.76 -12.62 -12.42
CA GLY A 549 25.05 -12.02 -12.76
C GLY A 549 25.85 -11.57 -11.55
N ASP A 550 27.18 -11.40 -11.70
CA ASP A 550 28.00 -10.68 -10.71
C ASP A 550 27.60 -9.20 -10.65
N ARG A 551 28.09 -8.47 -9.66
CA ARG A 551 27.77 -7.05 -9.41
C ARG A 551 26.28 -6.79 -9.19
N TYR A 552 25.69 -7.57 -8.25
CA TYR A 552 24.29 -7.46 -7.84
C TYR A 552 23.30 -7.76 -8.99
N SER A 553 23.74 -8.52 -9.98
CA SER A 553 22.90 -8.91 -11.13
C SER A 553 22.23 -7.74 -11.87
N SER A 554 22.82 -6.53 -11.83
CA SER A 554 22.24 -5.32 -12.41
C SER A 554 22.01 -5.46 -13.92
N ALA A 555 20.75 -5.35 -14.36
CA ALA A 555 20.37 -5.50 -15.77
C ALA A 555 21.08 -4.51 -16.69
N TYR A 556 21.20 -3.24 -16.27
CA TYR A 556 21.91 -2.20 -17.03
C TYR A 556 23.39 -2.50 -17.22
N HIS A 557 24.04 -3.01 -16.17
CA HIS A 557 25.46 -3.28 -16.19
C HIS A 557 25.80 -4.73 -16.57
N PHE A 558 24.79 -5.57 -16.84
CA PHE A 558 24.97 -7.02 -17.07
C PHE A 558 26.00 -7.34 -18.16
N PRO A 559 25.95 -6.74 -19.35
CA PRO A 559 26.92 -7.02 -20.42
C PRO A 559 28.35 -6.65 -20.04
N LYS A 560 28.52 -5.63 -19.19
CA LYS A 560 29.85 -5.15 -18.78
C LYS A 560 30.59 -6.12 -17.86
N TYR A 561 29.86 -6.78 -16.97
CA TYR A 561 30.47 -7.57 -15.88
C TYR A 561 30.30 -9.07 -16.03
N ASN A 562 29.46 -9.53 -16.95
CA ASN A 562 29.05 -10.94 -17.02
C ASN A 562 29.43 -11.64 -18.35
N THR A 563 30.36 -11.08 -19.11
CA THR A 563 30.85 -11.71 -20.36
C THR A 563 31.45 -13.08 -20.11
N THR A 564 32.16 -13.25 -18.99
CA THR A 564 32.82 -14.52 -18.62
C THR A 564 31.84 -15.58 -18.15
N LEU A 565 30.62 -15.21 -17.78
CA LEU A 565 29.58 -16.14 -17.29
C LEU A 565 29.19 -17.19 -18.35
N VAL A 566 29.38 -16.84 -19.62
CA VAL A 566 29.06 -17.69 -20.78
C VAL A 566 30.29 -18.14 -21.55
N ASN A 567 31.48 -18.11 -20.95
CA ASN A 567 32.70 -18.61 -21.61
C ASN A 567 32.69 -20.14 -21.77
N SER A 568 32.14 -20.86 -20.79
CA SER A 568 31.96 -22.28 -20.90
C SER A 568 30.85 -22.60 -21.90
N PRO A 569 31.09 -23.50 -22.88
CA PRO A 569 30.04 -23.95 -23.81
C PRO A 569 28.85 -24.57 -23.08
N TRP A 570 29.07 -25.21 -21.93
CA TRP A 570 28.00 -25.78 -21.12
C TRP A 570 27.04 -24.71 -20.61
N MET A 571 27.58 -23.56 -20.22
CA MET A 571 26.77 -22.41 -19.73
C MET A 571 26.02 -21.68 -20.85
N ARG A 572 26.44 -21.88 -22.13
CA ARG A 572 25.77 -21.31 -23.30
C ARG A 572 24.63 -22.15 -23.84
N ASP A 573 24.61 -23.45 -23.54
CA ASP A 573 23.62 -24.34 -24.11
C ASP A 573 22.25 -24.22 -23.41
N PRO A 574 21.24 -23.61 -24.08
CA PRO A 574 19.90 -23.49 -23.50
C PRO A 574 19.17 -24.84 -23.35
N LYS A 575 19.67 -25.92 -23.97
CA LYS A 575 19.12 -27.27 -23.75
C LYS A 575 19.42 -27.78 -22.33
N ASN A 576 20.38 -27.17 -21.65
CA ASN A 576 20.58 -27.37 -20.21
C ASN A 576 19.50 -26.68 -19.36
N ASN A 577 18.49 -26.07 -19.96
CA ASN A 577 17.43 -25.32 -19.31
C ASN A 577 17.96 -24.23 -18.37
N LEU A 578 18.94 -23.46 -18.85
CA LEU A 578 19.50 -22.32 -18.15
C LEU A 578 18.73 -21.05 -18.48
N VAL A 579 18.50 -20.21 -17.47
CA VAL A 579 17.86 -18.89 -17.57
C VAL A 579 18.76 -17.88 -16.84
N TYR A 580 19.19 -16.83 -17.51
CA TYR A 580 20.00 -15.80 -16.88
C TYR A 580 19.10 -14.81 -16.16
N GLU A 581 19.46 -14.49 -14.93
CA GLU A 581 18.68 -13.64 -14.05
C GLU A 581 19.33 -12.26 -13.90
N ALA A 582 18.53 -11.20 -14.01
CA ALA A 582 18.96 -9.83 -13.74
C ALA A 582 17.97 -9.12 -12.83
N HIS A 583 18.45 -8.10 -12.12
CA HIS A 583 17.67 -7.22 -11.26
C HIS A 583 17.63 -5.79 -11.83
N MET A 584 16.50 -5.10 -11.70
CA MET A 584 16.31 -3.77 -12.27
C MET A 584 15.57 -2.85 -11.30
N TYR A 585 16.23 -1.79 -10.87
CA TYR A 585 15.65 -0.71 -10.08
C TYR A 585 15.84 0.64 -10.76
N LEU A 586 14.93 1.59 -10.48
CA LEU A 586 14.89 2.89 -11.18
C LEU A 586 15.69 4.00 -10.50
N ASP A 587 16.03 3.86 -9.21
CA ASP A 587 16.78 4.86 -8.47
C ASP A 587 18.18 5.07 -9.02
N LYS A 588 18.75 6.26 -8.77
CA LYS A 588 19.98 6.75 -9.39
C LYS A 588 21.17 5.80 -9.24
N ASP A 589 21.25 5.10 -8.13
CA ASP A 589 22.34 4.15 -7.82
C ASP A 589 21.99 2.68 -8.09
N TYR A 590 20.83 2.41 -8.70
CA TYR A 590 20.33 1.07 -9.05
C TYR A 590 20.11 0.14 -7.84
N SER A 591 20.01 0.68 -6.64
CA SER A 591 19.99 -0.10 -5.40
C SER A 591 18.61 -0.59 -4.97
N GLY A 592 17.53 0.01 -5.48
CA GLY A 592 16.17 -0.23 -5.00
C GLY A 592 15.87 0.43 -3.63
N ASN A 593 16.76 1.27 -3.12
CA ASN A 593 16.55 1.98 -1.85
C ASN A 593 15.63 3.17 -1.96
N TYR A 594 15.59 3.83 -3.12
CA TYR A 594 14.77 5.03 -3.37
C TYR A 594 14.88 6.08 -2.26
N ALA A 595 16.12 6.37 -1.85
CA ALA A 595 16.44 7.26 -0.73
C ALA A 595 16.01 8.71 -0.98
N ASP A 596 16.08 9.17 -2.24
CA ASP A 596 15.59 10.49 -2.66
C ASP A 596 14.10 10.41 -3.01
N ARG A 597 13.25 10.88 -2.11
CA ARG A 597 11.80 10.91 -2.32
C ARG A 597 11.34 11.89 -3.41
N ASN A 598 12.20 12.80 -3.84
CA ASN A 598 11.92 13.78 -4.88
C ASN A 598 12.39 13.33 -6.26
N GLU A 599 13.09 12.18 -6.36
CA GLU A 599 13.58 11.66 -7.62
C GLU A 599 12.43 11.43 -8.60
N LYS A 600 12.62 11.92 -9.84
CA LYS A 600 11.66 11.78 -10.93
C LYS A 600 12.22 10.80 -11.95
N PHE A 601 11.35 9.96 -12.47
CA PHE A 601 11.71 8.89 -13.38
C PHE A 601 11.11 9.14 -14.76
N ALA A 602 11.94 9.11 -15.79
CA ALA A 602 11.46 9.13 -17.17
C ALA A 602 10.58 7.91 -17.44
N ALA A 603 9.55 8.09 -18.24
CA ALA A 603 8.56 7.04 -18.51
C ALA A 603 9.20 5.74 -19.05
N ASN A 604 10.26 5.86 -19.84
CA ASN A 604 10.96 4.73 -20.46
C ASN A 604 12.22 4.28 -19.69
N LEU A 605 12.53 4.86 -18.54
CA LEU A 605 13.76 4.57 -17.81
C LEU A 605 13.92 3.07 -17.49
N GLY A 606 12.84 2.40 -17.13
CA GLY A 606 12.84 0.97 -16.86
C GLY A 606 13.22 0.15 -18.09
N VAL A 607 12.68 0.52 -19.26
CA VAL A 607 13.01 -0.11 -20.54
C VAL A 607 14.47 0.16 -20.91
N GLU A 608 14.93 1.39 -20.77
CA GLU A 608 16.33 1.76 -21.05
C GLU A 608 17.32 0.99 -20.20
N ARG A 609 16.98 0.77 -18.91
CA ARG A 609 17.83 0.03 -17.98
C ARG A 609 17.84 -1.46 -18.17
N VAL A 610 16.77 -2.06 -18.68
CA VAL A 610 16.70 -3.51 -18.91
C VAL A 610 17.18 -3.89 -20.32
N LYS A 611 17.11 -2.98 -21.27
CA LYS A 611 17.48 -3.23 -22.67
C LYS A 611 18.89 -3.80 -22.84
N PRO A 612 19.96 -3.31 -22.18
CA PRO A 612 21.29 -3.91 -22.31
C PRO A 612 21.32 -5.40 -21.98
N PHE A 613 20.60 -5.83 -20.96
CA PHE A 613 20.46 -7.26 -20.62
C PHE A 613 19.71 -8.03 -21.70
N VAL A 614 18.60 -7.51 -22.19
CA VAL A 614 17.79 -8.16 -23.25
C VAL A 614 18.60 -8.33 -24.54
N GLU A 615 19.35 -7.31 -24.95
CA GLU A 615 20.20 -7.38 -26.13
C GLU A 615 21.38 -8.36 -25.92
N TRP A 616 21.94 -8.42 -24.70
CA TRP A 616 22.98 -9.41 -24.37
C TRP A 616 22.44 -10.84 -24.48
N LEU A 617 21.20 -11.09 -24.02
CA LEU A 617 20.55 -12.39 -24.15
C LEU A 617 20.36 -12.77 -25.63
N LYS A 618 19.89 -11.85 -26.48
CA LYS A 618 19.72 -12.06 -27.92
C LYS A 618 21.05 -12.38 -28.59
N ALA A 619 22.08 -11.57 -28.32
CA ALA A 619 23.40 -11.74 -28.88
C ALA A 619 24.05 -13.10 -28.55
N ASN A 620 23.71 -13.66 -27.40
CA ASN A 620 24.21 -14.94 -26.92
C ASN A 620 23.24 -16.11 -27.14
N LYS A 621 22.03 -15.86 -27.66
CA LYS A 621 20.96 -16.85 -27.84
C LYS A 621 20.61 -17.57 -26.52
N LEU A 622 20.33 -16.77 -25.48
CA LEU A 622 20.06 -17.25 -24.12
C LEU A 622 18.65 -16.87 -23.67
N ARG A 623 18.18 -17.50 -22.63
CA ARG A 623 16.92 -17.17 -21.93
C ARG A 623 17.19 -16.20 -20.79
N GLY A 624 16.19 -15.33 -20.49
CA GLY A 624 16.31 -14.35 -19.43
C GLY A 624 15.12 -14.25 -18.49
N TYR A 625 15.39 -13.72 -17.31
CA TYR A 625 14.42 -13.51 -16.25
C TYR A 625 14.80 -12.24 -15.46
N ILE A 626 13.80 -11.46 -15.06
CA ILE A 626 14.00 -10.35 -14.13
C ILE A 626 13.53 -10.79 -12.73
N GLY A 627 14.51 -11.22 -11.91
CA GLY A 627 14.25 -11.78 -10.57
C GLY A 627 13.75 -10.75 -9.58
N GLU A 628 14.21 -9.51 -9.73
CA GLU A 628 13.75 -8.39 -8.92
C GLU A 628 13.55 -7.15 -9.77
N HIS A 629 12.43 -6.51 -9.56
CA HIS A 629 12.15 -5.12 -9.93
C HIS A 629 11.15 -4.57 -8.92
N GLY A 630 11.22 -3.29 -8.64
CA GLY A 630 10.30 -2.66 -7.69
C GLY A 630 10.34 -1.15 -7.84
N VAL A 631 9.25 -0.50 -7.44
CA VAL A 631 9.13 0.96 -7.45
C VAL A 631 8.46 1.45 -6.17
N PRO A 632 8.84 2.64 -5.65
CA PRO A 632 8.32 3.13 -4.40
C PRO A 632 6.86 3.62 -4.55
N ASP A 633 6.04 3.37 -3.53
CA ASP A 633 4.61 3.71 -3.50
C ASP A 633 4.32 5.20 -3.61
N PHE A 634 5.28 6.04 -3.25
CA PHE A 634 5.14 7.50 -3.23
C PHE A 634 5.44 8.18 -4.58
N SER A 635 5.90 7.45 -5.61
CA SER A 635 6.34 8.05 -6.88
C SER A 635 5.45 7.66 -8.07
N PRO A 636 4.53 8.55 -8.51
CA PRO A 636 3.71 8.29 -9.70
C PRO A 636 4.52 8.13 -10.98
N SER A 637 5.64 8.84 -11.13
CA SER A 637 6.50 8.69 -12.30
C SER A 637 7.16 7.30 -12.36
N ALA A 638 7.51 6.73 -11.20
CA ALA A 638 8.00 5.37 -11.11
C ALA A 638 6.94 4.32 -11.51
N MET A 639 5.66 4.58 -11.17
CA MET A 639 4.54 3.72 -11.61
C MET A 639 4.43 3.66 -13.14
N VAL A 640 4.55 4.81 -13.82
CA VAL A 640 4.54 4.86 -15.29
C VAL A 640 5.73 4.12 -15.87
N ALA A 641 6.93 4.33 -15.32
CA ALA A 641 8.14 3.65 -15.78
C ALA A 641 8.04 2.12 -15.58
N MET A 642 7.44 1.66 -14.48
CA MET A 642 7.19 0.25 -14.22
C MET A 642 6.17 -0.34 -15.22
N ASP A 643 5.08 0.37 -15.50
CA ASP A 643 4.07 -0.09 -16.47
C ASP A 643 4.68 -0.32 -17.86
N ASN A 644 5.53 0.61 -18.32
CA ASN A 644 6.26 0.48 -19.58
C ASN A 644 7.29 -0.65 -19.55
N LEU A 645 8.03 -0.80 -18.45
CA LEU A 645 8.97 -1.90 -18.26
C LEU A 645 8.27 -3.27 -18.38
N LEU A 646 7.16 -3.45 -17.66
CA LEU A 646 6.40 -4.71 -17.67
C LEU A 646 5.86 -5.01 -19.07
N SER A 647 5.37 -3.99 -19.79
CA SER A 647 4.96 -4.13 -21.19
C SER A 647 6.11 -4.62 -22.08
N TYR A 648 7.30 -4.02 -21.95
CA TYR A 648 8.47 -4.40 -22.72
C TYR A 648 8.95 -5.83 -22.43
N LEU A 649 9.01 -6.22 -21.15
CA LEU A 649 9.40 -7.58 -20.75
C LEU A 649 8.41 -8.63 -21.26
N ARG A 650 7.13 -8.36 -21.20
CA ARG A 650 6.08 -9.26 -21.74
C ARG A 650 6.24 -9.45 -23.26
N GLN A 651 6.51 -8.38 -24.00
CA GLN A 651 6.75 -8.45 -25.45
C GLN A 651 7.96 -9.32 -25.82
N ASN A 652 8.95 -9.37 -24.94
CA ASN A 652 10.13 -10.20 -25.10
C ASN A 652 10.01 -11.59 -24.44
N CYS A 653 8.84 -11.97 -23.94
CA CYS A 653 8.61 -13.23 -23.23
C CYS A 653 9.57 -13.46 -22.05
N ILE A 654 9.95 -12.40 -21.36
CA ILE A 654 10.84 -12.46 -20.20
C ILE A 654 9.99 -12.47 -18.94
N PRO A 655 10.01 -13.55 -18.13
CA PRO A 655 9.36 -13.58 -16.83
C PRO A 655 9.96 -12.56 -15.87
N MET A 656 9.14 -12.11 -14.92
CA MET A 656 9.56 -11.14 -13.92
C MET A 656 8.86 -11.36 -12.59
N THR A 657 9.57 -11.11 -11.48
CA THR A 657 8.99 -11.12 -10.14
C THR A 657 9.23 -9.78 -9.43
N TYR A 658 8.16 -9.23 -8.87
CA TYR A 658 8.18 -7.94 -8.18
C TYR A 658 8.82 -8.05 -6.79
N TRP A 659 9.71 -7.11 -6.41
CA TRP A 659 10.25 -6.97 -5.06
C TRP A 659 9.50 -5.87 -4.30
N ALA A 660 8.66 -6.17 -3.25
CA ALA A 660 8.48 -7.48 -2.73
C ALA A 660 7.08 -7.63 -2.10
N ALA A 661 6.81 -8.82 -1.65
CA ALA A 661 5.56 -9.19 -1.01
C ALA A 661 5.83 -10.16 0.17
N GLY A 662 4.78 -10.44 0.95
CA GLY A 662 4.84 -11.36 2.09
C GLY A 662 4.80 -10.67 3.44
N PRO A 663 4.89 -11.44 4.55
CA PRO A 663 4.81 -10.90 5.90
C PRO A 663 6.05 -10.08 6.29
N TRP A 664 5.91 -9.27 7.34
CA TRP A 664 6.99 -8.57 8.08
C TRP A 664 7.66 -7.38 7.38
N TRP A 665 7.21 -6.99 6.19
CA TRP A 665 7.75 -5.81 5.50
C TRP A 665 7.41 -4.47 6.18
N GLY A 666 6.39 -4.44 7.03
CA GLY A 666 5.92 -3.18 7.64
C GLY A 666 5.39 -2.22 6.59
N GLU A 667 5.87 -0.98 6.64
CA GLU A 667 5.54 0.08 5.68
C GLU A 667 6.69 0.32 4.67
N TYR A 668 7.43 -0.73 4.32
CA TYR A 668 8.47 -0.65 3.29
C TYR A 668 7.86 -0.20 1.95
N VAL A 669 8.46 0.82 1.35
CA VAL A 669 7.87 1.54 0.21
C VAL A 669 7.70 0.71 -1.07
N LEU A 670 8.41 -0.39 -1.20
CA LEU A 670 8.24 -1.34 -2.30
C LEU A 670 7.29 -2.48 -1.95
N SER A 671 6.93 -2.70 -0.69
CA SER A 671 6.11 -3.84 -0.29
C SER A 671 4.68 -3.72 -0.82
N LEU A 672 4.17 -4.82 -1.38
CA LEU A 672 2.76 -4.96 -1.75
C LEU A 672 1.86 -5.27 -0.54
N ASP A 673 2.46 -5.73 0.58
CA ASP A 673 1.77 -6.09 1.81
C ASP A 673 2.13 -5.09 2.91
N THR A 674 1.11 -4.46 3.50
CA THR A 674 1.27 -3.49 4.58
C THR A 674 0.66 -3.99 5.87
N LEU A 675 1.16 -3.51 7.01
CA LEU A 675 0.55 -3.78 8.32
C LEU A 675 -0.86 -3.19 8.43
N SER A 676 -1.09 -2.06 7.79
CA SER A 676 -2.38 -1.37 7.82
C SER A 676 -3.42 -1.94 6.87
N GLY A 677 -3.03 -2.88 5.98
CA GLY A 677 -3.87 -3.33 4.87
C GLY A 677 -4.16 -2.24 3.85
N SER A 678 -3.36 -1.16 3.84
CA SER A 678 -3.52 -0.03 2.93
C SER A 678 -3.31 -0.47 1.48
N TYR A 679 -3.99 0.25 0.58
CA TYR A 679 -3.82 0.06 -0.85
C TYR A 679 -2.41 0.46 -1.29
N ARG A 680 -1.78 -0.41 -2.10
CA ARG A 680 -0.47 -0.17 -2.70
C ARG A 680 -0.60 0.10 -4.20
N PRO A 681 -0.16 1.27 -4.70
CA PRO A 681 -0.38 1.70 -6.09
C PRO A 681 0.33 0.82 -7.14
N GLN A 682 1.34 0.04 -6.74
CA GLN A 682 2.02 -0.91 -7.60
C GLN A 682 1.13 -2.10 -7.98
N LEU A 683 0.27 -2.54 -7.05
CA LEU A 683 -0.50 -3.78 -7.19
C LEU A 683 -1.46 -3.80 -8.40
N PRO A 684 -2.24 -2.75 -8.72
CA PRO A 684 -3.08 -2.72 -9.92
C PRO A 684 -2.29 -2.85 -11.22
N ILE A 685 -1.08 -2.26 -11.29
CA ILE A 685 -0.23 -2.35 -12.47
C ILE A 685 0.21 -3.80 -12.68
N LEU A 686 0.70 -4.43 -11.61
CA LEU A 686 1.08 -5.84 -11.65
C LEU A 686 -0.09 -6.75 -12.03
N THR A 687 -1.26 -6.54 -11.42
CA THR A 687 -2.48 -7.31 -11.71
C THR A 687 -2.92 -7.15 -13.18
N LYS A 688 -2.87 -5.93 -13.72
CA LYS A 688 -3.13 -5.66 -15.14
C LYS A 688 -2.26 -6.51 -16.05
N HIS A 689 -0.94 -6.56 -15.78
CA HIS A 689 0.00 -7.33 -16.59
C HIS A 689 -0.10 -8.85 -16.36
N ALA A 690 -0.42 -9.28 -15.15
CA ALA A 690 -0.66 -10.69 -14.84
C ALA A 690 -1.94 -11.23 -15.51
N ALA A 691 -3.00 -10.44 -15.54
CA ALA A 691 -4.27 -10.81 -16.17
C ALA A 691 -4.26 -10.73 -17.70
N ALA A 692 -3.28 -10.03 -18.30
CA ALA A 692 -3.21 -9.89 -19.74
C ALA A 692 -2.80 -11.22 -20.41
N ALA A 693 -3.51 -11.60 -21.46
CA ALA A 693 -3.16 -12.78 -22.27
C ALA A 693 -1.71 -12.67 -22.81
N ASN A 694 -1.02 -13.80 -22.91
CA ASN A 694 0.28 -13.89 -23.55
C ASN A 694 0.33 -15.09 -24.51
N SER A 695 1.17 -14.99 -25.54
CA SER A 695 1.40 -16.05 -26.54
C SER A 695 2.78 -16.70 -26.38
N CYS A 696 3.46 -16.46 -25.25
CA CYS A 696 4.82 -16.94 -25.04
C CYS A 696 4.87 -18.45 -24.83
N THR A 697 5.46 -19.17 -25.77
CA THR A 697 5.65 -20.63 -25.72
C THR A 697 6.98 -21.03 -25.08
N SER A 698 7.91 -20.10 -24.93
CA SER A 698 9.21 -20.29 -24.26
C SER A 698 9.68 -19.01 -23.57
N ILE A 699 10.53 -19.16 -22.56
CA ILE A 699 11.21 -18.02 -21.94
C ILE A 699 12.12 -17.38 -22.99
N GLY A 700 11.94 -16.05 -23.22
CA GLY A 700 12.77 -15.27 -24.17
C GLY A 700 14.09 -14.77 -23.58
N PRO A 701 14.93 -14.10 -24.43
CA PRO A 701 14.78 -13.93 -25.87
C PRO A 701 15.43 -14.95 -26.74
N LEU A 702 15.87 -15.99 -26.63
CA LEU A 702 16.52 -16.86 -27.66
C LEU A 702 16.52 -16.31 -29.10
N GLN A 703 16.59 -16.37 -30.10
CA GLN A 703 16.47 -16.02 -31.53
C GLN A 703 17.66 -16.45 -32.38
#